data_0f95d53dc29081de75c4c85915d7d33f
#
_entry.id   0f95d53dc29081de75c4c85915d7d33f
#
_cell.length_a   1.000
_cell.length_b   1.000
_cell.length_c   1.000
_cell.angle_alpha   90.00
_cell.angle_beta   90.00
_cell.angle_gamma   90.00
#
_symmetry.space_group_name_H-M   'P 1'
#
loop_
_entity.id
_entity.type
_entity.pdbx_description
1 polymer ?
#
loop_
_entity_poly.entity_id
_entity_poly.type
_entity_poly.pdbx_seq_one_letter_code
_entity_poly.pdbx_strand_id
1 'polypeptide(L)'
;MKKFLSLVLALVMTMSLVTVSAGAKDFTDSSKINYAEAVDVLSEAKVIDGYADGAFNPSNTLTRGAAAKIICNLILGPTAASALVADAAPYKDVAANHPFAGYIAYCQKTGIISGYADGTFKPANSLTGYAFMKMLLGALGYDAANEGYTGANWSINVAKQAISIGLNDGLKGEFNGVKAVNREEACLYAFNTLNATMVEYTNQTIVIANGTVKTDKVAKDMENNARTETIKDDNKMQFAEKYFTNLEKEPTSDDFGRPANKWTYKNTDIGTYVDYTLMVAEYTDGVSGKDVYNKIGKTAMDKYDLTATIDGNDAAKTILADVNKNNKDDMAGTDTGVLTQVFVDDDNKAAAIVEINTYLGIADSDYSEKKDEAKFTVWGLSKEGKTYTKVAFNKDGTLKTTSDSASFTVSGEDFNVSKVEEDDAYLFTVAAGEVQTFVPAEAVKDTEITSFKKGSNVTAGGTKYSFNAAAYYDAEVLKDYTDGTVTNLKDTTYNIYLDTYGNLIGLEEVDAVDNYVFITGADNGSSNLSTKTNDANAIFLDGTSKVIEVSNTKGDGVADSPIVNKWFTYTVDKNGVYTLKNIKTSDFDSTKDKVGQKDQTNSSVDIDKKNITLNGNGDFKKVYGNADSIYLTATLKKVKNDKGYYAVISGADNVTTGVKNASIKTWTDDDAQKDVDKNISTWQGTSSGVYTLFKDNGYVIAAVVVGEDAASSKNLVYATKNSVELESYDKNADEWTWTMKAVDAKGQEITLTEVSDSLSELKKIDTKGVWYQVKYDAKGNVISVEEASTALTGKKYITAFSKIEDAIDAEDTVLLETGALKDKLTLKGSTLYGNTNGTRGVVVDDATNVVFIQKNNNKETTSYENGVKAVETALKNLNEVSKGVYKYEFSAIIEDGIATTIVIRDLQADDYTSSTPGGGTTGDVTLVKFDATLRTIELKKADSSTDDDIKNAVKIALADNGYTWTEVTTTSAKAFLTSSSNNNNVIDFTVTVK
;
A
#
# COMPACT_ATOMS: atom_id res chain seq x y z
N MET A 1 -4.25 -22.75 11.81
CA MET A 1 -3.12 -22.58 12.73
C MET A 1 -1.75 -22.83 12.07
N LYS A 2 -1.41 -24.02 11.53
CA LYS A 2 -0.06 -24.25 10.94
C LYS A 2 0.31 -23.38 9.73
N LYS A 3 -0.64 -22.95 8.89
CA LYS A 3 -0.39 -22.04 7.76
C LYS A 3 -0.26 -20.56 8.17
N PHE A 4 -0.91 -20.18 9.28
CA PHE A 4 -0.78 -18.84 9.86
C PHE A 4 0.59 -18.69 10.55
N LEU A 5 1.05 -19.74 11.23
CA LEU A 5 2.37 -19.74 11.89
C LEU A 5 3.54 -19.63 10.89
N SER A 6 3.40 -20.20 9.68
CA SER A 6 4.44 -20.09 8.63
C SER A 6 4.45 -18.71 7.94
N LEU A 7 3.32 -18.01 7.89
CA LEU A 7 3.23 -16.65 7.35
C LEU A 7 3.81 -15.64 8.35
N VAL A 8 3.50 -15.80 9.63
CA VAL A 8 4.05 -14.99 10.73
C VAL A 8 5.56 -15.19 10.85
N LEU A 9 6.05 -16.42 10.74
CA LEU A 9 7.49 -16.71 10.77
C LEU A 9 8.24 -16.11 9.56
N ALA A 10 7.61 -16.05 8.38
CA ALA A 10 8.18 -15.39 7.21
C ALA A 10 8.20 -13.86 7.36
N LEU A 11 7.19 -13.28 8.01
CA LEU A 11 7.11 -11.82 8.26
C LEU A 11 8.12 -11.39 9.35
N VAL A 12 8.28 -12.19 10.39
CA VAL A 12 9.26 -11.95 11.47
C VAL A 12 10.69 -11.93 10.94
N MET A 13 11.01 -12.83 9.99
CA MET A 13 12.34 -12.83 9.35
C MET A 13 12.58 -11.63 8.42
N THR A 14 11.55 -10.94 7.95
CA THR A 14 11.72 -9.74 7.13
C THR A 14 11.96 -8.47 7.94
N MET A 15 11.49 -8.39 9.19
CA MET A 15 11.72 -7.23 10.05
C MET A 15 13.09 -7.22 10.74
N SER A 16 13.75 -8.36 10.86
CA SER A 16 15.11 -8.43 11.41
C SER A 16 16.21 -7.94 10.45
N LEU A 17 15.84 -7.44 9.27
CA LEU A 17 16.79 -7.17 8.17
C LEU A 17 16.89 -5.70 7.76
N VAL A 18 16.14 -4.79 8.38
CA VAL A 18 16.28 -3.36 8.05
C VAL A 18 16.97 -2.66 9.22
N THR A 19 18.24 -2.91 9.38
CA THR A 19 19.11 -1.92 10.01
C THR A 19 19.50 -0.92 8.92
N VAL A 20 19.30 0.37 9.17
CA VAL A 20 19.82 1.42 8.31
C VAL A 20 21.33 1.32 8.35
N SER A 21 21.91 0.71 7.33
CA SER A 21 23.33 0.68 7.13
C SER A 21 23.71 1.90 6.29
N ALA A 22 24.25 2.92 6.92
CA ALA A 22 24.82 4.05 6.21
C ALA A 22 26.00 3.55 5.38
N GLY A 23 25.84 3.40 4.06
CA GLY A 23 26.94 3.12 3.17
C GLY A 23 26.68 2.19 1.97
N ALA A 24 25.64 1.41 1.97
CA ALA A 24 25.32 0.55 0.84
C ALA A 24 24.66 1.30 -0.33
N LYS A 25 24.90 0.83 -1.54
CA LYS A 25 24.30 1.38 -2.75
C LYS A 25 22.79 1.23 -2.69
N ASP A 26 22.07 2.33 -2.59
CA ASP A 26 20.60 2.35 -2.53
C ASP A 26 20.02 1.84 -3.85
N PHE A 27 19.62 0.58 -3.85
CA PHE A 27 18.81 0.06 -4.94
C PHE A 27 17.36 0.49 -4.76
N THR A 28 16.71 0.90 -5.85
CA THR A 28 15.31 1.34 -5.83
C THR A 28 14.34 0.25 -5.33
N ASP A 29 14.78 -1.00 -5.33
CA ASP A 29 14.06 -2.17 -4.84
C ASP A 29 14.72 -2.84 -3.63
N SER A 30 15.51 -2.10 -2.85
CA SER A 30 16.22 -2.58 -1.65
C SER A 30 15.32 -3.33 -0.67
N SER A 31 14.09 -2.88 -0.47
CA SER A 31 13.09 -3.54 0.39
C SER A 31 12.70 -4.96 -0.05
N LYS A 32 13.04 -5.36 -1.29
CA LYS A 32 12.80 -6.72 -1.81
C LYS A 32 14.01 -7.63 -1.71
N ILE A 33 15.14 -7.12 -1.22
CA ILE A 33 16.39 -7.87 -1.08
C ILE A 33 16.38 -8.59 0.26
N ASN A 34 16.50 -9.91 0.23
CA ASN A 34 16.53 -10.74 1.44
C ASN A 34 17.95 -10.97 2.00
N TYR A 35 18.98 -10.80 1.18
CA TYR A 35 20.38 -11.05 1.54
C TYR A 35 21.20 -9.77 1.38
N ALA A 36 20.81 -8.73 2.14
CA ALA A 36 21.37 -7.38 2.03
C ALA A 36 22.91 -7.39 2.18
N GLU A 37 23.45 -8.01 3.24
CA GLU A 37 24.91 -8.13 3.46
C GLU A 37 25.63 -8.65 2.21
N ALA A 38 25.14 -9.73 1.64
CA ALA A 38 25.77 -10.35 0.47
C ALA A 38 25.69 -9.46 -0.78
N VAL A 39 24.54 -8.78 -0.97
CA VAL A 39 24.32 -7.88 -2.10
C VAL A 39 25.22 -6.65 -1.98
N ASP A 40 25.29 -6.05 -0.79
CA ASP A 40 26.03 -4.82 -0.54
C ASP A 40 27.54 -5.04 -0.65
N VAL A 41 28.07 -6.07 -0.01
CA VAL A 41 29.50 -6.42 -0.09
C VAL A 41 29.92 -6.72 -1.53
N LEU A 42 29.13 -7.53 -2.27
CA LEU A 42 29.48 -7.88 -3.64
C LEU A 42 29.28 -6.72 -4.63
N SER A 43 28.33 -5.83 -4.36
CA SER A 43 28.12 -4.63 -5.18
C SER A 43 29.22 -3.61 -4.95
N GLU A 44 29.65 -3.37 -3.71
CA GLU A 44 30.78 -2.48 -3.42
C GLU A 44 32.10 -3.04 -3.98
N ALA A 45 32.32 -4.36 -3.87
CA ALA A 45 33.45 -5.04 -4.51
C ALA A 45 33.33 -5.09 -6.05
N LYS A 46 32.24 -4.56 -6.65
CA LYS A 46 31.96 -4.57 -8.10
C LYS A 46 31.95 -5.96 -8.72
N VAL A 47 31.63 -6.98 -7.96
CA VAL A 47 31.45 -8.35 -8.44
C VAL A 47 30.14 -8.47 -9.19
N ILE A 48 29.10 -7.79 -8.70
CA ILE A 48 27.79 -7.69 -9.33
C ILE A 48 27.32 -6.23 -9.29
N ASP A 49 26.61 -5.78 -10.32
CA ASP A 49 26.04 -4.45 -10.40
C ASP A 49 24.50 -4.52 -10.47
N GLY A 50 23.82 -3.43 -10.09
CA GLY A 50 22.41 -3.21 -10.39
C GLY A 50 22.17 -2.95 -11.88
N TYR A 51 20.92 -2.77 -12.24
CA TYR A 51 20.49 -2.38 -13.59
C TYR A 51 20.55 -0.87 -13.78
N ALA A 52 20.38 -0.43 -15.01
CA ALA A 52 20.45 0.99 -15.38
C ALA A 52 19.32 1.86 -14.76
N ASP A 53 18.23 1.25 -14.36
CA ASP A 53 17.10 1.87 -13.66
C ASP A 53 17.32 2.00 -12.13
N GLY A 54 18.50 1.63 -11.66
CA GLY A 54 18.85 1.65 -10.24
C GLY A 54 18.35 0.44 -9.44
N ALA A 55 17.58 -0.48 -10.03
CA ALA A 55 17.11 -1.67 -9.34
C ALA A 55 18.15 -2.79 -9.32
N PHE A 56 18.09 -3.64 -8.28
CA PHE A 56 18.86 -4.87 -8.19
C PHE A 56 18.14 -6.04 -8.85
N ASN A 57 16.81 -6.08 -8.79
CA ASN A 57 15.95 -7.16 -9.27
C ASN A 57 16.31 -8.54 -8.66
N PRO A 58 16.18 -8.72 -7.34
CA PRO A 58 16.70 -9.90 -6.60
C PRO A 58 16.13 -11.23 -7.10
N SER A 59 14.87 -11.26 -7.49
CA SER A 59 14.17 -12.47 -7.95
C SER A 59 14.44 -12.88 -9.39
N ASN A 60 15.12 -12.06 -10.19
CA ASN A 60 15.45 -12.40 -11.57
C ASN A 60 16.39 -13.61 -11.63
N THR A 61 16.14 -14.53 -12.56
CA THR A 61 16.99 -15.71 -12.71
C THR A 61 18.36 -15.37 -13.29
N LEU A 62 19.43 -15.98 -12.72
CA LEU A 62 20.77 -15.81 -13.24
C LEU A 62 20.98 -16.62 -14.51
N THR A 63 21.50 -16.00 -15.56
CA THR A 63 21.87 -16.69 -16.79
C THR A 63 23.29 -17.27 -16.71
N ARG A 64 23.55 -18.28 -17.53
CA ARG A 64 24.88 -18.93 -17.61
C ARG A 64 25.99 -17.94 -18.01
N GLY A 65 25.68 -17.00 -18.90
CA GLY A 65 26.62 -15.95 -19.30
C GLY A 65 26.92 -14.95 -18.20
N ALA A 66 25.89 -14.52 -17.45
CA ALA A 66 26.04 -13.63 -16.31
C ALA A 66 26.83 -14.31 -15.17
N ALA A 67 26.59 -15.58 -14.91
CA ALA A 67 27.38 -16.34 -13.93
C ALA A 67 28.87 -16.39 -14.29
N ALA A 68 29.22 -16.61 -15.57
CA ALA A 68 30.63 -16.57 -16.01
C ALA A 68 31.26 -15.18 -15.75
N LYS A 69 30.53 -14.07 -15.93
CA LYS A 69 30.97 -12.73 -15.58
C LYS A 69 31.22 -12.60 -14.07
N ILE A 70 30.31 -13.04 -13.23
CA ILE A 70 30.46 -13.02 -11.75
C ILE A 70 31.73 -13.78 -11.34
N ILE A 71 31.95 -14.98 -11.85
CA ILE A 71 33.14 -15.78 -11.53
C ILE A 71 34.42 -15.06 -11.97
N CYS A 72 34.44 -14.46 -13.15
CA CYS A 72 35.60 -13.70 -13.60
C CYS A 72 35.85 -12.45 -12.73
N ASN A 73 34.80 -11.75 -12.33
CA ASN A 73 34.90 -10.61 -11.42
C ASN A 73 35.45 -11.04 -10.04
N LEU A 74 35.05 -12.20 -9.54
CA LEU A 74 35.57 -12.79 -8.29
C LEU A 74 37.06 -13.09 -8.38
N ILE A 75 37.54 -13.77 -9.44
CA ILE A 75 38.91 -14.25 -9.54
C ILE A 75 39.90 -13.18 -10.00
N LEU A 76 39.50 -12.31 -10.90
CA LEU A 76 40.39 -11.30 -11.55
C LEU A 76 40.16 -9.89 -11.05
N GLY A 77 39.06 -9.65 -10.34
CA GLY A 77 38.54 -8.32 -10.09
C GLY A 77 37.86 -7.72 -11.33
N PRO A 78 36.98 -6.72 -11.15
CA PRO A 78 36.12 -6.19 -12.21
C PRO A 78 36.89 -5.53 -13.35
N THR A 79 37.98 -4.86 -13.04
CA THR A 79 38.82 -4.16 -14.06
C THR A 79 39.47 -5.14 -15.02
N ALA A 80 40.17 -6.18 -14.52
CA ALA A 80 40.81 -7.17 -15.36
C ALA A 80 39.78 -8.07 -16.07
N ALA A 81 38.69 -8.41 -15.40
CA ALA A 81 37.62 -9.19 -15.99
C ALA A 81 36.93 -8.47 -17.16
N SER A 82 36.73 -7.16 -17.07
CA SER A 82 36.13 -6.34 -18.15
C SER A 82 37.02 -6.23 -19.40
N ALA A 83 38.33 -6.43 -19.24
CA ALA A 83 39.28 -6.43 -20.35
C ALA A 83 39.40 -7.78 -21.08
N LEU A 84 38.68 -8.81 -20.60
CA LEU A 84 38.70 -10.13 -21.24
C LEU A 84 38.05 -10.09 -22.63
N VAL A 85 38.78 -10.57 -23.62
CA VAL A 85 38.31 -10.74 -25.00
C VAL A 85 38.46 -12.21 -25.41
N ALA A 86 37.66 -12.65 -26.32
CA ALA A 86 37.80 -13.97 -26.93
C ALA A 86 38.40 -13.84 -28.32
N ASP A 87 39.54 -14.47 -28.52
CA ASP A 87 40.24 -14.48 -29.83
C ASP A 87 39.45 -15.30 -30.88
N ALA A 88 38.64 -16.21 -30.45
CA ALA A 88 37.75 -17.06 -31.28
C ALA A 88 36.48 -17.39 -30.51
N ALA A 89 35.48 -17.87 -31.23
CA ALA A 89 34.21 -18.34 -30.62
C ALA A 89 34.50 -19.48 -29.61
N PRO A 90 34.28 -19.29 -28.30
CA PRO A 90 34.55 -20.33 -27.30
C PRO A 90 33.63 -21.54 -27.43
N TYR A 91 32.41 -21.32 -27.93
CA TYR A 91 31.41 -22.36 -28.24
C TYR A 91 30.68 -22.02 -29.54
N LYS A 92 30.01 -23.01 -30.15
CA LYS A 92 29.30 -22.87 -31.44
C LYS A 92 28.24 -21.73 -31.43
N ASP A 93 27.63 -21.48 -30.29
CA ASP A 93 26.56 -20.52 -30.07
C ASP A 93 27.05 -19.24 -29.37
N VAL A 94 28.35 -19.08 -29.17
CA VAL A 94 28.96 -17.89 -28.55
C VAL A 94 29.98 -17.33 -29.51
N ALA A 95 29.59 -16.34 -30.33
CA ALA A 95 30.51 -15.65 -31.21
C ALA A 95 31.56 -14.88 -30.40
N ALA A 96 32.76 -14.67 -30.97
CA ALA A 96 33.85 -13.97 -30.29
C ALA A 96 33.52 -12.55 -29.83
N ASN A 97 32.57 -11.89 -30.50
CA ASN A 97 32.06 -10.56 -30.15
C ASN A 97 30.82 -10.57 -29.24
N HIS A 98 30.38 -11.76 -28.76
CA HIS A 98 29.28 -11.86 -27.83
C HIS A 98 29.65 -11.17 -26.49
N PRO A 99 28.74 -10.42 -25.82
CA PRO A 99 29.05 -9.67 -24.59
C PRO A 99 29.70 -10.50 -23.47
N PHE A 100 29.42 -11.79 -23.41
CA PHE A 100 30.01 -12.71 -22.42
C PHE A 100 31.13 -13.59 -22.98
N ALA A 101 31.58 -13.40 -24.24
CA ALA A 101 32.56 -14.30 -24.87
C ALA A 101 33.88 -14.39 -24.11
N GLY A 102 34.45 -13.25 -23.69
CA GLY A 102 35.71 -13.19 -22.94
C GLY A 102 35.62 -13.93 -21.60
N TYR A 103 34.54 -13.70 -20.84
CA TYR A 103 34.29 -14.38 -19.56
C TYR A 103 34.10 -15.87 -19.72
N ILE A 104 33.34 -16.28 -20.73
CA ILE A 104 33.12 -17.71 -21.05
C ILE A 104 34.42 -18.39 -21.49
N ALA A 105 35.21 -17.73 -22.34
CA ALA A 105 36.51 -18.26 -22.78
C ALA A 105 37.50 -18.43 -21.61
N TYR A 106 37.56 -17.46 -20.70
CA TYR A 106 38.38 -17.55 -19.50
C TYR A 106 37.97 -18.71 -18.60
N CYS A 107 36.68 -18.79 -18.24
CA CYS A 107 36.16 -19.87 -17.40
C CYS A 107 36.29 -21.26 -18.05
N GLN A 108 36.20 -21.35 -19.39
CA GLN A 108 36.47 -22.61 -20.13
C GLN A 108 37.94 -22.98 -20.05
N LYS A 109 38.86 -22.04 -20.29
CA LYS A 109 40.31 -22.27 -20.26
C LYS A 109 40.81 -22.69 -18.88
N THR A 110 40.20 -22.15 -17.83
CA THR A 110 40.53 -22.52 -16.42
C THR A 110 39.81 -23.76 -15.92
N GLY A 111 38.94 -24.39 -16.74
CA GLY A 111 38.23 -25.58 -16.39
C GLY A 111 37.03 -25.42 -15.44
N ILE A 112 36.70 -24.19 -15.11
CA ILE A 112 35.55 -23.85 -14.21
C ILE A 112 34.22 -24.20 -14.85
N ILE A 113 34.10 -23.96 -16.18
CA ILE A 113 32.88 -24.29 -16.92
C ILE A 113 33.15 -25.28 -18.05
N SER A 114 32.09 -26.01 -18.41
CA SER A 114 32.05 -26.85 -19.62
C SER A 114 30.76 -26.56 -20.39
N GLY A 115 30.85 -26.70 -21.72
CA GLY A 115 29.68 -26.67 -22.59
C GLY A 115 28.85 -27.93 -22.55
N TYR A 116 27.82 -27.96 -23.37
CA TYR A 116 27.01 -29.15 -23.60
C TYR A 116 27.68 -30.08 -24.61
N ALA A 117 27.25 -31.35 -24.62
CA ALA A 117 27.80 -32.37 -25.54
C ALA A 117 27.61 -32.00 -27.04
N ASP A 118 26.63 -31.15 -27.36
CA ASP A 118 26.40 -30.65 -28.72
C ASP A 118 27.36 -29.51 -29.13
N GLY A 119 28.27 -29.11 -28.25
CA GLY A 119 29.27 -28.06 -28.47
C GLY A 119 28.71 -26.65 -28.26
N THR A 120 27.55 -26.51 -27.64
CA THR A 120 26.99 -25.21 -27.26
C THR A 120 27.22 -24.87 -25.80
N PHE A 121 27.10 -23.58 -25.41
CA PHE A 121 27.15 -23.10 -24.04
C PHE A 121 25.79 -22.61 -23.51
N LYS A 122 24.96 -22.07 -24.39
CA LYS A 122 23.63 -21.48 -24.10
C LYS A 122 23.71 -20.35 -23.07
N PRO A 123 24.38 -19.24 -23.41
CA PRO A 123 24.67 -18.15 -22.46
C PRO A 123 23.42 -17.48 -21.88
N ALA A 124 22.32 -17.45 -22.61
CA ALA A 124 21.05 -16.87 -22.16
C ALA A 124 20.18 -17.81 -21.31
N ASN A 125 20.53 -19.10 -21.22
CA ASN A 125 19.76 -20.04 -20.42
C ASN A 125 19.97 -19.78 -18.94
N SER A 126 18.93 -20.00 -18.14
CA SER A 126 19.02 -19.95 -16.66
C SER A 126 19.99 -20.99 -16.14
N LEU A 127 20.70 -20.66 -15.09
CA LEU A 127 21.67 -21.52 -14.42
C LEU A 127 21.03 -22.18 -13.19
N THR A 128 21.25 -23.47 -12.98
CA THR A 128 20.77 -24.17 -11.78
C THR A 128 21.70 -23.94 -10.59
N GLY A 129 21.17 -24.11 -9.37
CA GLY A 129 21.95 -23.98 -8.13
C GLY A 129 23.18 -24.88 -8.12
N TYR A 130 23.05 -26.17 -8.49
CA TYR A 130 24.19 -27.07 -8.60
C TYR A 130 25.26 -26.60 -9.58
N ALA A 131 24.84 -26.07 -10.72
CA ALA A 131 25.80 -25.61 -11.73
C ALA A 131 26.53 -24.36 -11.26
N PHE A 132 25.88 -23.46 -10.52
CA PHE A 132 26.54 -22.27 -9.95
C PHE A 132 27.48 -22.65 -8.80
N MET A 133 27.06 -23.52 -7.89
CA MET A 133 27.93 -24.07 -6.83
C MET A 133 29.18 -24.74 -7.40
N LYS A 134 29.04 -25.51 -8.50
CA LYS A 134 30.20 -26.09 -9.20
C LYS A 134 31.19 -25.02 -9.68
N MET A 135 30.68 -23.86 -10.20
CA MET A 135 31.55 -22.78 -10.66
C MET A 135 32.27 -22.11 -9.49
N LEU A 136 31.61 -21.95 -8.34
CA LEU A 136 32.20 -21.38 -7.13
C LEU A 136 33.25 -22.30 -6.52
N LEU A 137 32.99 -23.61 -6.46
CA LEU A 137 33.99 -24.59 -6.04
C LEU A 137 35.23 -24.59 -6.94
N GLY A 138 35.04 -24.45 -8.25
CA GLY A 138 36.15 -24.27 -9.18
C GLY A 138 36.94 -22.98 -8.94
N ALA A 139 36.28 -21.89 -8.54
CA ALA A 139 36.97 -20.64 -8.16
C ALA A 139 37.78 -20.80 -6.87
N LEU A 140 37.29 -21.60 -5.89
CA LEU A 140 38.00 -21.94 -4.65
C LEU A 140 39.21 -22.85 -4.86
N GLY A 141 39.39 -23.39 -6.07
CA GLY A 141 40.53 -24.26 -6.40
C GLY A 141 40.23 -25.76 -6.50
N TYR A 142 38.96 -26.16 -6.28
CA TYR A 142 38.56 -27.55 -6.44
C TYR A 142 38.64 -28.01 -7.90
N ASP A 143 39.37 -29.08 -8.17
CA ASP A 143 39.49 -29.67 -9.50
C ASP A 143 38.30 -30.61 -9.80
N ALA A 144 37.55 -30.27 -10.85
CA ALA A 144 36.31 -30.99 -11.17
C ALA A 144 36.48 -32.49 -11.48
N ALA A 145 37.65 -32.89 -11.96
CA ALA A 145 37.93 -34.28 -12.27
C ALA A 145 38.31 -35.07 -10.99
N ASN A 146 39.16 -34.49 -10.14
CA ASN A 146 39.57 -35.13 -8.89
C ASN A 146 38.43 -35.28 -7.88
N GLU A 147 37.53 -34.29 -7.81
CA GLU A 147 36.40 -34.26 -6.89
C GLU A 147 35.13 -34.93 -7.45
N GLY A 148 35.21 -35.45 -8.68
CA GLY A 148 34.06 -36.13 -9.32
C GLY A 148 32.89 -35.16 -9.66
N TYR A 149 33.19 -33.90 -9.98
CA TYR A 149 32.19 -32.94 -10.45
C TYR A 149 31.88 -33.10 -11.95
N THR A 150 32.15 -34.28 -12.47
CA THR A 150 31.86 -34.75 -13.83
C THR A 150 31.17 -36.08 -13.80
N GLY A 151 30.52 -36.52 -14.90
CA GLY A 151 29.80 -37.78 -14.98
C GLY A 151 28.44 -37.77 -14.29
N ALA A 152 27.88 -38.97 -14.02
CA ALA A 152 26.48 -39.13 -13.58
C ALA A 152 26.18 -38.52 -12.19
N ASN A 153 27.13 -38.58 -11.26
CA ASN A 153 26.94 -38.15 -9.86
C ASN A 153 27.46 -36.72 -9.58
N TRP A 154 27.79 -35.95 -10.60
CA TRP A 154 28.45 -34.66 -10.44
C TRP A 154 27.70 -33.72 -9.51
N SER A 155 26.36 -33.63 -9.63
CA SER A 155 25.53 -32.72 -8.82
C SER A 155 25.48 -33.10 -7.34
N ILE A 156 25.51 -34.40 -7.04
CA ILE A 156 25.54 -34.90 -5.66
C ILE A 156 26.89 -34.55 -5.01
N ASN A 157 27.98 -34.74 -5.73
CA ASN A 157 29.34 -34.47 -5.21
C ASN A 157 29.52 -32.95 -5.02
N VAL A 158 29.04 -32.13 -5.97
CA VAL A 158 29.01 -30.66 -5.84
C VAL A 158 28.20 -30.24 -4.63
N ALA A 159 26.96 -30.74 -4.47
CA ALA A 159 26.09 -30.37 -3.35
C ALA A 159 26.75 -30.75 -2.01
N LYS A 160 27.27 -31.95 -1.90
CA LYS A 160 27.94 -32.42 -0.69
C LYS A 160 29.09 -31.49 -0.28
N GLN A 161 29.96 -31.12 -1.21
CA GLN A 161 31.10 -30.25 -0.93
C GLN A 161 30.65 -28.80 -0.63
N ALA A 162 29.79 -28.24 -1.48
CA ALA A 162 29.32 -26.87 -1.32
C ALA A 162 28.63 -26.65 0.03
N ILE A 163 27.74 -27.57 0.42
CA ILE A 163 27.04 -27.51 1.71
C ILE A 163 28.02 -27.71 2.87
N SER A 164 28.98 -28.64 2.76
CA SER A 164 29.95 -28.92 3.84
C SER A 164 30.87 -27.73 4.15
N ILE A 165 31.09 -26.82 3.21
CA ILE A 165 31.92 -25.63 3.40
C ILE A 165 31.06 -24.35 3.52
N GLY A 166 29.77 -24.50 3.73
CA GLY A 166 28.86 -23.36 4.04
C GLY A 166 28.50 -22.48 2.87
N LEU A 167 28.63 -22.88 1.59
CA LEU A 167 28.27 -21.97 0.46
C LEU A 167 26.79 -21.63 0.41
N ASN A 168 25.92 -22.35 1.10
CA ASN A 168 24.48 -22.05 1.22
C ASN A 168 24.08 -21.50 2.59
N ASP A 169 25.01 -21.16 3.46
CA ASP A 169 24.71 -20.62 4.78
C ASP A 169 23.92 -19.32 4.67
N GLY A 170 22.95 -19.14 5.57
CA GLY A 170 22.03 -17.99 5.53
C GLY A 170 20.91 -18.08 4.50
N LEU A 171 20.82 -19.18 3.72
CA LEU A 171 19.73 -19.35 2.75
C LEU A 171 18.38 -19.50 3.45
N LYS A 172 17.42 -18.66 3.10
CA LYS A 172 16.03 -18.77 3.57
C LYS A 172 15.34 -19.98 2.91
N GLY A 173 15.07 -21.00 3.70
CA GLY A 173 14.49 -22.27 3.26
C GLY A 173 15.53 -23.31 2.83
N GLU A 174 15.06 -24.42 2.24
CA GLU A 174 15.93 -25.53 1.85
C GLU A 174 16.64 -25.28 0.52
N PHE A 175 17.91 -25.65 0.44
CA PHE A 175 18.68 -25.59 -0.80
C PHE A 175 18.10 -26.53 -1.87
N ASN A 176 17.68 -25.97 -2.99
CA ASN A 176 17.16 -26.70 -4.14
C ASN A 176 18.09 -26.50 -5.36
N GLY A 177 19.08 -27.36 -5.48
CA GLY A 177 20.09 -27.23 -6.51
C GLY A 177 19.63 -27.47 -7.95
N VAL A 178 18.45 -28.04 -8.19
CA VAL A 178 17.88 -28.21 -9.55
C VAL A 178 17.10 -27.01 -10.02
N LYS A 179 16.64 -26.16 -9.11
CA LYS A 179 15.98 -24.89 -9.42
C LYS A 179 16.97 -23.92 -10.05
N ALA A 180 16.48 -23.08 -10.95
CA ALA A 180 17.24 -21.92 -11.43
C ALA A 180 17.55 -20.98 -10.26
N VAL A 181 18.82 -20.63 -10.10
CA VAL A 181 19.27 -19.67 -9.08
C VAL A 181 18.82 -18.25 -9.47
N ASN A 182 18.28 -17.50 -8.53
CA ASN A 182 18.00 -16.09 -8.74
C ASN A 182 19.22 -15.21 -8.39
N ARG A 183 19.13 -13.90 -8.66
CA ARG A 183 20.26 -12.99 -8.50
C ARG A 183 20.70 -12.83 -7.05
N GLU A 184 19.78 -12.71 -6.10
CA GLU A 184 20.13 -12.59 -4.68
C GLU A 184 20.63 -13.89 -4.05
N GLU A 185 20.09 -15.06 -4.44
CA GLU A 185 20.65 -16.36 -4.05
C GLU A 185 22.08 -16.52 -4.59
N ALA A 186 22.34 -16.06 -5.84
CA ALA A 186 23.68 -16.08 -6.40
C ALA A 186 24.64 -15.16 -5.65
N CYS A 187 24.17 -14.00 -5.18
CA CYS A 187 24.96 -13.12 -4.31
C CYS A 187 25.29 -13.83 -3.00
N LEU A 188 24.31 -14.45 -2.33
CA LEU A 188 24.55 -15.17 -1.09
C LEU A 188 25.64 -16.25 -1.26
N TYR A 189 25.53 -17.07 -2.29
CA TYR A 189 26.51 -18.16 -2.53
C TYR A 189 27.90 -17.59 -2.90
N ALA A 190 27.97 -16.53 -3.67
CA ALA A 190 29.22 -15.86 -4.00
C ALA A 190 29.83 -15.14 -2.79
N PHE A 191 29.02 -14.55 -1.93
CA PHE A 191 29.42 -13.94 -0.67
C PHE A 191 30.00 -14.98 0.29
N ASN A 192 29.32 -16.12 0.46
CA ASN A 192 29.83 -17.22 1.26
C ASN A 192 31.17 -17.77 0.68
N THR A 193 31.34 -17.69 -0.63
CA THR A 193 32.63 -18.01 -1.27
C THR A 193 33.77 -17.08 -0.83
N LEU A 194 33.49 -15.78 -0.57
CA LEU A 194 34.51 -14.83 -0.04
C LEU A 194 35.06 -15.30 1.32
N ASN A 195 34.22 -15.87 2.16
CA ASN A 195 34.54 -16.36 3.50
C ASN A 195 35.12 -17.80 3.50
N ALA A 196 34.99 -18.53 2.39
CA ALA A 196 35.40 -19.93 2.33
C ALA A 196 36.92 -20.06 2.15
N THR A 197 37.50 -21.09 2.82
CA THR A 197 38.91 -21.42 2.68
C THR A 197 39.18 -21.97 1.29
N MET A 198 40.20 -21.48 0.64
CA MET A 198 40.70 -22.00 -0.64
C MET A 198 41.46 -23.32 -0.48
N VAL A 199 41.53 -24.06 -1.57
CA VAL A 199 42.24 -25.35 -1.56
C VAL A 199 43.36 -25.40 -2.61
N GLU A 200 44.39 -26.19 -2.28
CA GLU A 200 45.45 -26.61 -3.18
C GLU A 200 45.54 -28.11 -3.19
N TYR A 201 46.18 -28.69 -4.22
CA TYR A 201 46.32 -30.15 -4.33
C TYR A 201 47.72 -30.59 -4.02
N THR A 202 47.81 -31.56 -3.12
CA THR A 202 49.04 -32.28 -2.78
C THR A 202 48.98 -33.74 -3.24
N ASN A 203 50.11 -34.29 -3.57
CA ASN A 203 50.24 -35.73 -3.90
C ASN A 203 50.29 -36.55 -2.60
N GLN A 204 49.28 -37.35 -2.38
CA GLN A 204 49.30 -38.33 -1.27
C GLN A 204 49.61 -39.73 -1.78
N THR A 205 50.67 -40.31 -1.26
CA THR A 205 51.05 -41.69 -1.59
C THR A 205 50.37 -42.64 -0.65
N ILE A 206 49.47 -43.49 -1.18
CA ILE A 206 48.77 -44.51 -0.44
C ILE A 206 49.39 -45.87 -0.78
N VAL A 207 49.85 -46.59 0.25
CA VAL A 207 50.30 -47.98 0.09
C VAL A 207 49.09 -48.87 0.35
N ILE A 208 48.63 -49.57 -0.68
CA ILE A 208 47.52 -50.51 -0.57
C ILE A 208 48.05 -51.85 0.03
N ALA A 209 47.21 -52.63 0.73
CA ALA A 209 47.56 -53.85 1.47
C ALA A 209 48.23 -54.89 0.64
N ASN A 210 48.19 -54.81 -0.69
CA ASN A 210 48.92 -55.77 -1.59
C ASN A 210 50.32 -55.29 -2.03
N GLY A 211 50.79 -54.16 -1.44
CA GLY A 211 52.07 -53.52 -1.78
C GLY A 211 52.05 -52.64 -3.01
N THR A 212 50.86 -52.36 -3.60
CA THR A 212 50.74 -51.44 -4.70
C THR A 212 50.74 -50.00 -4.15
N VAL A 213 51.56 -49.14 -4.69
CA VAL A 213 51.62 -47.70 -4.37
C VAL A 213 50.74 -46.95 -5.34
N LYS A 214 49.75 -46.26 -4.82
CA LYS A 214 48.93 -45.32 -5.58
C LYS A 214 49.16 -43.89 -5.10
N THR A 215 49.40 -43.00 -6.02
CA THR A 215 49.50 -41.58 -5.70
C THR A 215 48.22 -40.91 -6.15
N ASP A 216 47.44 -40.43 -5.21
CA ASP A 216 46.24 -39.66 -5.48
C ASP A 216 46.51 -38.19 -5.18
N LYS A 217 45.84 -37.29 -5.92
CA LYS A 217 45.80 -35.87 -5.63
C LYS A 217 44.68 -35.61 -4.63
N VAL A 218 45.00 -35.02 -3.51
CA VAL A 218 44.04 -34.71 -2.44
C VAL A 218 44.02 -33.22 -2.23
N ALA A 219 42.81 -32.66 -2.14
CA ALA A 219 42.62 -31.27 -1.78
C ALA A 219 43.05 -31.03 -0.33
N LYS A 220 43.78 -29.97 -0.09
CA LYS A 220 44.24 -29.49 1.21
C LYS A 220 43.90 -28.01 1.31
N ASP A 221 43.52 -27.55 2.49
CA ASP A 221 43.35 -26.14 2.77
C ASP A 221 44.62 -25.35 2.45
N MET A 222 44.49 -24.22 1.79
CA MET A 222 45.61 -23.34 1.47
C MET A 222 46.03 -22.58 2.72
N GLU A 223 47.31 -22.63 3.07
CA GLU A 223 47.86 -21.88 4.21
C GLU A 223 48.00 -20.38 3.88
N ASN A 224 47.62 -19.48 4.81
CA ASN A 224 47.82 -18.04 4.68
C ASN A 224 49.25 -17.66 5.15
N ASN A 225 50.22 -17.86 4.28
CA ASN A 225 51.63 -17.56 4.57
C ASN A 225 51.95 -16.06 4.62
N ALA A 226 51.06 -15.23 4.05
CA ALA A 226 51.21 -13.78 4.06
C ALA A 226 50.68 -13.13 5.35
N ARG A 227 49.92 -13.89 6.16
CA ARG A 227 49.24 -13.44 7.39
C ARG A 227 48.42 -12.19 7.23
N THR A 228 47.73 -12.07 6.12
CA THR A 228 46.72 -11.05 5.87
C THR A 228 45.36 -11.61 6.25
N GLU A 229 45.06 -11.71 7.52
CA GLU A 229 43.86 -12.31 8.08
C GLU A 229 42.78 -11.22 8.22
N THR A 230 42.25 -10.72 7.08
CA THR A 230 41.26 -9.66 7.02
C THR A 230 39.81 -10.16 7.10
N ILE A 231 39.64 -11.47 6.96
CA ILE A 231 38.32 -12.12 6.96
C ILE A 231 38.17 -13.08 8.14
N LYS A 232 39.20 -13.92 8.38
CA LYS A 232 39.18 -14.89 9.46
C LYS A 232 40.59 -15.16 9.98
N ASP A 233 40.79 -15.11 11.28
CA ASP A 233 42.06 -15.40 11.97
C ASP A 233 42.17 -16.91 12.24
N ASP A 234 42.55 -17.68 11.21
CA ASP A 234 42.67 -19.14 11.30
C ASP A 234 43.93 -19.70 10.63
N ASN A 235 44.83 -18.85 10.21
CA ASN A 235 46.05 -19.19 9.48
C ASN A 235 45.82 -19.90 8.14
N LYS A 236 44.61 -19.81 7.59
CA LYS A 236 44.23 -20.35 6.30
C LYS A 236 43.88 -19.21 5.33
N MET A 237 43.95 -19.50 4.05
CA MET A 237 43.70 -18.53 3.01
C MET A 237 42.22 -18.53 2.61
N GLN A 238 41.43 -17.60 3.07
CA GLN A 238 40.09 -17.36 2.58
C GLN A 238 40.14 -16.75 1.18
N PHE A 239 39.07 -16.97 0.40
CA PHE A 239 38.98 -16.47 -0.97
C PHE A 239 39.18 -14.96 -1.06
N ALA A 240 38.49 -14.21 -0.17
CA ALA A 240 38.60 -12.76 -0.16
C ALA A 240 40.00 -12.28 0.22
N GLU A 241 40.70 -12.91 1.15
CA GLU A 241 42.06 -12.54 1.53
C GLU A 241 43.05 -12.66 0.37
N LYS A 242 42.79 -13.57 -0.56
CA LYS A 242 43.60 -13.75 -1.75
C LYS A 242 43.27 -12.78 -2.87
N TYR A 243 41.98 -12.54 -3.14
CA TYR A 243 41.55 -11.80 -4.33
C TYR A 243 41.01 -10.41 -4.03
N PHE A 244 40.62 -10.13 -2.79
CA PHE A 244 40.06 -8.86 -2.32
C PHE A 244 40.81 -8.35 -1.09
N THR A 245 42.10 -8.18 -1.20
CA THR A 245 43.03 -7.86 -0.10
C THR A 245 42.73 -6.59 0.69
N ASN A 246 41.83 -5.74 0.17
CA ASN A 246 41.35 -4.52 0.85
C ASN A 246 39.89 -4.70 1.35
N LEU A 247 39.34 -5.90 1.32
CA LEU A 247 38.08 -6.22 1.95
C LEU A 247 38.38 -6.72 3.36
N GLU A 248 37.76 -6.06 4.33
CA GLU A 248 37.96 -6.36 5.75
C GLU A 248 36.61 -6.66 6.40
N LYS A 249 36.59 -7.67 7.25
CA LYS A 249 35.47 -8.06 8.09
C LYS A 249 35.89 -7.94 9.55
N GLU A 250 35.30 -7.01 10.28
CA GLU A 250 35.59 -6.80 11.69
C GLU A 250 34.40 -7.25 12.55
N PRO A 251 34.58 -8.20 13.49
CA PRO A 251 33.57 -8.53 14.48
C PRO A 251 33.25 -7.32 15.34
N THR A 252 31.97 -7.03 15.51
CA THR A 252 31.45 -5.90 16.28
C THR A 252 30.08 -6.23 16.88
N SER A 253 29.35 -5.26 17.32
CA SER A 253 27.92 -5.35 17.59
C SER A 253 27.15 -4.28 16.85
N ASP A 254 25.90 -4.55 16.53
CA ASP A 254 24.99 -3.52 16.05
C ASP A 254 24.49 -2.63 17.20
N ASP A 255 23.64 -1.64 16.87
CA ASP A 255 23.12 -0.68 17.84
C ASP A 255 22.24 -1.32 18.93
N PHE A 256 21.66 -2.49 18.67
CA PHE A 256 20.96 -3.26 19.69
C PHE A 256 21.88 -4.07 20.61
N GLY A 257 23.16 -4.23 20.26
CA GLY A 257 24.12 -5.07 20.97
C GLY A 257 24.16 -6.52 20.45
N ARG A 258 23.58 -6.81 19.29
CA ARG A 258 23.67 -8.13 18.64
C ARG A 258 25.06 -8.31 18.04
N PRO A 259 25.70 -9.50 18.19
CA PRO A 259 26.94 -9.78 17.48
C PRO A 259 26.77 -9.52 15.99
N ALA A 260 27.68 -8.78 15.42
CA ALA A 260 27.61 -8.34 14.04
C ALA A 260 28.98 -8.31 13.37
N ASN A 261 29.00 -8.24 12.06
CA ASN A 261 30.19 -8.04 11.24
C ASN A 261 30.13 -6.70 10.54
N LYS A 262 31.13 -5.87 10.79
CA LYS A 262 31.33 -4.63 10.03
C LYS A 262 32.21 -4.93 8.82
N TRP A 263 31.70 -4.56 7.65
CA TRP A 263 32.42 -4.71 6.39
C TRP A 263 32.96 -3.39 5.89
N THR A 264 34.23 -3.38 5.47
CA THR A 264 34.83 -2.25 4.80
C THR A 264 35.56 -2.69 3.52
N TYR A 265 35.56 -1.86 2.48
CA TYR A 265 36.30 -2.10 1.26
C TYR A 265 37.08 -0.86 0.85
N LYS A 266 38.41 -0.96 0.77
CA LYS A 266 39.31 0.17 0.45
C LYS A 266 39.05 1.40 1.36
N ASN A 267 38.86 1.17 2.64
CA ASN A 267 38.50 2.15 3.68
C ASN A 267 37.12 2.81 3.51
N THR A 268 36.26 2.29 2.64
CA THR A 268 34.85 2.70 2.56
C THR A 268 34.04 1.76 3.42
N ASP A 269 33.21 2.32 4.30
CA ASP A 269 32.26 1.56 5.12
C ASP A 269 31.15 1.01 4.20
N ILE A 270 30.89 -0.31 4.26
CA ILE A 270 29.80 -0.97 3.53
C ILE A 270 28.59 -1.08 4.43
N GLY A 271 28.81 -1.44 5.71
CA GLY A 271 27.74 -1.61 6.69
C GLY A 271 28.08 -2.60 7.78
N THR A 272 27.22 -2.61 8.79
CA THR A 272 27.26 -3.54 9.92
C THR A 272 26.07 -4.49 9.83
N TYR A 273 26.31 -5.79 9.84
CA TYR A 273 25.29 -6.83 9.64
C TYR A 273 25.35 -7.85 10.78
N VAL A 274 24.19 -8.16 11.35
CA VAL A 274 24.07 -9.14 12.45
C VAL A 274 24.51 -10.51 11.99
N ASP A 275 25.34 -11.16 12.78
CA ASP A 275 25.77 -12.54 12.52
C ASP A 275 24.78 -13.55 13.15
N TYR A 276 23.72 -13.85 12.40
CA TYR A 276 22.71 -14.80 12.85
C TYR A 276 23.21 -16.24 12.95
N THR A 277 24.41 -16.56 12.47
CA THR A 277 25.00 -17.90 12.64
C THR A 277 25.35 -18.19 14.10
N LEU A 278 25.51 -17.12 14.89
CA LEU A 278 25.78 -17.19 16.33
C LEU A 278 24.50 -17.28 17.19
N MET A 279 23.30 -17.10 16.58
CA MET A 279 22.04 -17.11 17.31
C MET A 279 21.63 -18.54 17.69
N VAL A 280 21.52 -18.79 18.99
CA VAL A 280 21.16 -20.12 19.54
C VAL A 280 19.69 -20.19 19.97
N ALA A 281 19.02 -19.06 20.15
CA ALA A 281 17.59 -19.00 20.47
C ALA A 281 16.99 -17.63 20.18
N GLU A 282 15.68 -17.65 19.90
CA GLU A 282 14.85 -16.45 19.71
C GLU A 282 13.49 -16.69 20.37
N TYR A 283 12.96 -15.65 21.04
CA TYR A 283 11.68 -15.68 21.73
C TYR A 283 10.93 -14.37 21.46
N THR A 284 9.60 -14.44 21.44
CA THR A 284 8.70 -13.29 21.26
C THR A 284 7.66 -13.19 22.39
N ASP A 285 7.83 -13.98 23.42
CA ASP A 285 7.06 -14.01 24.66
C ASP A 285 8.01 -14.09 25.86
N GLY A 286 7.47 -13.99 27.07
CA GLY A 286 8.23 -14.20 28.30
C GLY A 286 8.98 -15.54 28.27
N VAL A 287 10.24 -15.51 28.62
CA VAL A 287 11.11 -16.70 28.66
C VAL A 287 11.82 -16.82 30.00
N SER A 288 11.83 -18.06 30.55
CA SER A 288 12.45 -18.28 31.85
C SER A 288 13.98 -18.18 31.79
N GLY A 289 14.57 -17.63 32.84
CA GLY A 289 16.02 -17.55 32.95
C GLY A 289 16.72 -18.91 32.89
N LYS A 290 16.02 -19.99 33.24
CA LYS A 290 16.50 -21.37 33.09
C LYS A 290 16.60 -21.79 31.63
N ASP A 291 15.61 -21.43 30.81
CA ASP A 291 15.62 -21.84 29.40
C ASP A 291 16.72 -21.10 28.64
N VAL A 292 16.94 -19.84 28.91
CA VAL A 292 18.05 -19.06 28.35
C VAL A 292 19.40 -19.60 28.84
N TYR A 293 19.54 -19.91 30.16
CA TYR A 293 20.74 -20.57 30.69
C TYR A 293 21.05 -21.86 29.94
N ASN A 294 20.05 -22.70 29.64
CA ASN A 294 20.24 -23.96 28.93
C ASN A 294 20.66 -23.73 27.47
N LYS A 295 20.23 -22.66 26.82
CA LYS A 295 20.63 -22.32 25.45
C LYS A 295 22.07 -21.80 25.38
N ILE A 296 22.47 -20.95 26.29
CA ILE A 296 23.86 -20.47 26.41
C ILE A 296 24.79 -21.62 26.83
N GLY A 297 24.34 -22.45 27.74
CA GLY A 297 25.08 -23.59 28.23
C GLY A 297 26.05 -23.22 29.39
N LYS A 298 26.28 -24.21 30.27
CA LYS A 298 27.09 -24.04 31.48
C LYS A 298 28.48 -23.47 31.19
N THR A 299 29.15 -23.94 30.15
CA THR A 299 30.54 -23.55 29.86
C THR A 299 30.61 -22.07 29.47
N ALA A 300 29.71 -21.60 28.64
CA ALA A 300 29.64 -20.19 28.24
C ALA A 300 29.24 -19.30 29.41
N MET A 301 28.24 -19.70 30.18
CA MET A 301 27.84 -18.96 31.39
C MET A 301 28.96 -18.81 32.45
N ASP A 302 29.84 -19.82 32.55
CA ASP A 302 30.94 -19.80 33.56
C ASP A 302 32.22 -19.10 33.07
N LYS A 303 32.42 -18.96 31.74
CA LYS A 303 33.73 -18.64 31.15
C LYS A 303 33.74 -17.56 30.07
N TYR A 304 32.59 -17.24 29.49
CA TYR A 304 32.53 -16.29 28.38
C TYR A 304 32.21 -14.89 28.88
N ASP A 305 32.55 -13.91 28.09
CA ASP A 305 32.09 -12.54 28.29
C ASP A 305 30.60 -12.47 27.96
N LEU A 306 29.81 -12.08 28.96
CA LEU A 306 28.35 -12.02 28.86
C LEU A 306 27.90 -10.58 28.79
N THR A 307 27.18 -10.24 27.72
CA THR A 307 26.50 -8.97 27.57
C THR A 307 24.98 -9.15 27.55
N ALA A 308 24.25 -8.12 27.98
CA ALA A 308 22.81 -8.11 27.84
C ALA A 308 22.32 -6.67 27.66
N THR A 309 21.42 -6.47 26.69
CA THR A 309 20.90 -5.15 26.31
C THR A 309 19.39 -5.15 26.20
N ILE A 310 18.77 -3.99 26.46
CA ILE A 310 17.37 -3.69 26.14
C ILE A 310 17.37 -2.43 25.29
N ASP A 311 16.85 -2.54 24.08
CA ASP A 311 16.82 -1.44 23.09
C ASP A 311 18.21 -0.77 22.94
N GLY A 312 19.25 -1.59 22.84
CA GLY A 312 20.64 -1.15 22.72
C GLY A 312 21.31 -0.64 24.00
N ASN A 313 20.56 -0.52 25.09
CA ASN A 313 21.12 -0.02 26.37
C ASN A 313 21.60 -1.17 27.25
N ASP A 314 22.74 -0.98 27.92
CA ASP A 314 23.30 -1.99 28.84
C ASP A 314 22.31 -2.34 29.96
N ALA A 315 21.90 -3.60 29.99
CA ALA A 315 21.02 -4.21 30.95
C ALA A 315 21.62 -5.45 31.62
N ALA A 316 22.91 -5.70 31.42
CA ALA A 316 23.60 -6.90 31.89
C ALA A 316 23.36 -7.19 33.37
N LYS A 317 23.42 -6.16 34.24
CA LYS A 317 23.20 -6.30 35.68
C LYS A 317 21.81 -6.86 36.02
N THR A 318 20.79 -6.49 35.25
CA THR A 318 19.39 -6.87 35.48
C THR A 318 19.11 -8.24 34.90
N ILE A 319 19.38 -8.39 33.60
CA ILE A 319 19.05 -9.60 32.83
C ILE A 319 19.88 -10.80 33.32
N LEU A 320 21.21 -10.66 33.44
CA LEU A 320 22.09 -11.77 33.83
C LEU A 320 21.85 -12.27 35.23
N ALA A 321 21.28 -11.44 36.15
CA ALA A 321 20.88 -11.90 37.46
C ALA A 321 19.78 -12.97 37.41
N ASP A 322 18.93 -12.91 36.40
CA ASP A 322 17.84 -13.84 36.22
C ASP A 322 18.26 -15.13 35.47
N VAL A 323 19.36 -15.09 34.70
CA VAL A 323 19.84 -16.22 33.89
C VAL A 323 20.57 -17.22 34.76
N ASN A 324 19.83 -18.19 35.26
CA ASN A 324 20.43 -19.28 36.06
C ASN A 324 19.62 -20.58 35.93
N LYS A 325 20.27 -21.71 36.18
CA LYS A 325 19.70 -23.08 36.02
C LYS A 325 18.45 -23.38 36.86
N ASN A 326 18.13 -22.55 37.84
CA ASN A 326 17.02 -22.77 38.76
C ASN A 326 15.88 -21.78 38.57
N ASN A 327 16.10 -20.68 37.87
CA ASN A 327 15.08 -19.64 37.66
C ASN A 327 14.05 -20.09 36.62
N LYS A 328 12.85 -20.35 37.10
CA LYS A 328 11.70 -20.75 36.28
C LYS A 328 10.76 -19.59 35.93
N ASP A 329 11.03 -18.44 36.49
CA ASP A 329 10.27 -17.22 36.25
C ASP A 329 10.81 -16.55 34.97
N ASP A 330 9.98 -15.78 34.31
CA ASP A 330 10.40 -15.02 33.16
C ASP A 330 11.50 -14.01 33.54
N MET A 331 12.46 -13.83 32.66
CA MET A 331 13.54 -12.87 32.84
C MET A 331 12.99 -11.44 32.77
N ALA A 332 13.65 -10.55 33.48
CA ALA A 332 13.36 -9.13 33.39
C ALA A 332 13.50 -8.66 31.92
N GLY A 333 12.51 -7.89 31.45
CA GLY A 333 12.48 -7.35 30.10
C GLY A 333 11.71 -8.24 29.11
N THR A 334 11.74 -9.55 29.26
CA THR A 334 11.03 -10.47 28.37
C THR A 334 9.52 -10.43 28.65
N ASP A 335 8.72 -10.33 27.61
CA ASP A 335 7.26 -10.32 27.68
C ASP A 335 6.66 -10.56 26.30
N THR A 336 5.33 -10.66 26.20
CA THR A 336 4.62 -10.80 24.93
C THR A 336 4.96 -9.64 23.98
N GLY A 337 5.42 -9.98 22.77
CA GLY A 337 5.79 -9.01 21.73
C GLY A 337 7.19 -8.40 21.87
N VAL A 338 7.95 -8.77 22.90
CA VAL A 338 9.37 -8.41 23.03
C VAL A 338 10.21 -9.46 22.31
N LEU A 339 11.03 -9.03 21.38
CA LEU A 339 11.98 -9.90 20.69
C LEU A 339 13.20 -10.13 21.60
N THR A 340 13.39 -11.36 22.06
CA THR A 340 14.56 -11.75 22.85
C THR A 340 15.43 -12.70 22.01
N GLN A 341 16.63 -12.27 21.70
CA GLN A 341 17.60 -13.06 20.93
C GLN A 341 18.81 -13.40 21.80
N VAL A 342 19.26 -14.66 21.67
CA VAL A 342 20.39 -15.19 22.44
C VAL A 342 21.47 -15.67 21.46
N PHE A 343 22.67 -15.13 21.60
CA PHE A 343 23.81 -15.43 20.75
C PHE A 343 24.92 -16.07 21.59
N VAL A 344 25.65 -17.01 20.99
CA VAL A 344 26.84 -17.64 21.61
C VAL A 344 27.93 -17.69 20.54
N ASP A 345 29.06 -17.09 20.85
CA ASP A 345 30.26 -17.10 20.03
C ASP A 345 31.32 -17.93 20.72
N ASP A 346 31.47 -19.18 20.26
CA ASP A 346 32.44 -20.11 20.81
C ASP A 346 33.88 -19.78 20.40
N ASP A 347 34.08 -19.05 19.31
CA ASP A 347 35.41 -18.69 18.83
C ASP A 347 35.96 -17.51 19.68
N ASN A 348 35.16 -16.45 19.89
CA ASN A 348 35.54 -15.27 20.66
C ASN A 348 35.25 -15.38 22.17
N LYS A 349 34.67 -16.50 22.65
CA LYS A 349 34.28 -16.71 24.04
C LYS A 349 33.34 -15.64 24.57
N ALA A 350 32.36 -15.24 23.79
CA ALA A 350 31.34 -14.25 24.10
C ALA A 350 29.92 -14.83 24.02
N ALA A 351 28.99 -14.24 24.76
CA ALA A 351 27.57 -14.49 24.56
C ALA A 351 26.76 -13.23 24.84
N ALA A 352 25.69 -13.03 24.10
CA ALA A 352 24.84 -11.86 24.19
C ALA A 352 23.36 -12.25 24.33
N ILE A 353 22.65 -11.50 25.17
CA ILE A 353 21.20 -11.52 25.29
C ILE A 353 20.70 -10.15 24.89
N VAL A 354 19.84 -10.09 23.88
CA VAL A 354 19.37 -8.83 23.32
C VAL A 354 17.84 -8.82 23.32
N GLU A 355 17.28 -7.85 24.00
CA GLU A 355 15.83 -7.61 24.07
C GLU A 355 15.50 -6.36 23.28
N ILE A 356 14.54 -6.50 22.35
CA ILE A 356 14.11 -5.42 21.47
C ILE A 356 12.61 -5.24 21.60
N ASN A 357 12.19 -4.06 22.02
CA ASN A 357 10.79 -3.69 22.11
C ASN A 357 10.31 -3.11 20.78
N THR A 358 9.05 -3.38 20.46
CA THR A 358 8.34 -2.72 19.37
C THR A 358 7.40 -1.66 19.95
N TYR A 359 7.35 -0.50 19.35
CA TYR A 359 6.52 0.62 19.77
C TYR A 359 5.56 1.02 18.68
N LEU A 360 4.37 1.51 19.07
CA LEU A 360 3.38 2.10 18.18
C LEU A 360 3.51 3.62 18.24
N GLY A 361 3.62 4.24 17.08
CA GLY A 361 3.52 5.68 16.91
C GLY A 361 2.33 6.04 16.04
N ILE A 362 1.60 7.07 16.45
CA ILE A 362 0.54 7.68 15.67
C ILE A 362 1.07 9.01 15.12
N ALA A 363 0.90 9.24 13.83
CA ALA A 363 1.37 10.44 13.15
C ALA A 363 0.64 11.68 13.65
N ASP A 364 1.38 12.70 14.10
CA ASP A 364 0.84 13.96 14.62
C ASP A 364 0.36 14.90 13.48
N SER A 365 0.78 14.65 12.25
CA SER A 365 0.46 15.44 11.06
C SER A 365 0.93 14.71 9.80
N ASP A 366 0.49 15.20 8.64
CA ASP A 366 1.03 14.79 7.34
C ASP A 366 2.56 14.99 7.28
N TYR A 367 3.23 14.19 6.44
CA TYR A 367 4.63 14.35 6.10
C TYR A 367 4.99 15.80 5.72
N SER A 368 6.10 16.28 6.21
CA SER A 368 6.61 17.61 5.95
C SER A 368 7.66 17.61 4.84
N GLU A 369 7.29 17.89 3.60
CA GLU A 369 8.24 18.01 2.47
C GLU A 369 9.35 19.03 2.74
N LYS A 370 9.04 20.13 3.43
CA LYS A 370 10.00 21.20 3.73
C LYS A 370 11.13 20.75 4.64
N LYS A 371 10.87 19.80 5.52
CA LYS A 371 11.81 19.33 6.53
C LYS A 371 12.30 17.92 6.28
N ASP A 372 11.66 17.23 5.35
CA ASP A 372 11.87 15.81 5.05
C ASP A 372 11.73 14.94 6.32
N GLU A 373 10.64 15.16 7.05
CA GLU A 373 10.38 14.46 8.32
C GLU A 373 8.90 14.18 8.54
N ALA A 374 8.59 13.13 9.30
CA ALA A 374 7.28 12.87 9.87
C ALA A 374 7.36 12.79 11.41
N LYS A 375 6.32 13.28 12.09
CA LYS A 375 6.28 13.34 13.55
C LYS A 375 5.23 12.41 14.11
N PHE A 376 5.57 11.74 15.20
CA PHE A 376 4.73 10.75 15.82
C PHE A 376 4.61 10.98 17.33
N THR A 377 3.44 10.70 17.88
CA THR A 377 3.23 10.50 19.31
C THR A 377 3.30 9.01 19.62
N VAL A 378 4.13 8.65 20.59
CA VAL A 378 4.32 7.27 21.05
C VAL A 378 3.67 7.07 22.40
N TRP A 379 2.99 5.93 22.54
CA TRP A 379 2.28 5.58 23.77
C TRP A 379 2.71 4.20 24.26
N GLY A 380 2.72 4.00 25.59
CA GLY A 380 2.95 2.72 26.19
C GLY A 380 2.09 2.51 27.43
N LEU A 381 1.78 1.26 27.74
CA LEU A 381 1.09 0.87 28.97
C LEU A 381 2.10 0.52 30.04
N SER A 382 1.95 1.06 31.27
CA SER A 382 2.73 0.54 32.40
C SER A 382 2.26 -0.90 32.70
N LYS A 383 3.22 -1.80 32.89
CA LYS A 383 3.01 -3.23 33.16
C LYS A 383 2.03 -3.53 34.31
N GLU A 384 1.84 -2.61 35.24
CA GLU A 384 0.90 -2.73 36.35
C GLU A 384 -0.54 -2.31 36.03
N GLY A 385 -0.79 -1.83 34.82
CA GLY A 385 -2.14 -1.48 34.29
C GLY A 385 -2.85 -0.38 35.11
N LYS A 386 -2.12 0.45 35.82
CA LYS A 386 -2.70 1.49 36.68
C LYS A 386 -2.63 2.88 36.09
N THR A 387 -1.75 3.12 35.14
CA THR A 387 -1.59 4.41 34.46
C THR A 387 -1.13 4.20 33.03
N TYR A 388 -1.83 4.79 32.09
CA TYR A 388 -1.41 4.87 30.72
C TYR A 388 -0.43 6.05 30.60
N THR A 389 0.80 5.79 30.21
CA THR A 389 1.84 6.81 30.08
C THR A 389 2.26 6.93 28.64
N LYS A 390 2.36 8.17 28.14
CA LYS A 390 3.08 8.43 26.89
C LYS A 390 4.53 8.01 27.08
N VAL A 391 5.04 7.25 26.13
CA VAL A 391 6.43 6.81 26.10
C VAL A 391 7.22 7.79 25.23
N ALA A 392 8.31 8.30 25.74
CA ALA A 392 9.26 9.13 25.02
C ALA A 392 10.64 8.53 25.15
N PHE A 393 11.50 8.88 24.21
CA PHE A 393 12.89 8.47 24.23
C PHE A 393 13.79 9.66 24.58
N ASN A 394 14.80 9.39 25.36
CA ASN A 394 15.93 10.29 25.53
C ASN A 394 16.83 10.19 24.26
N LYS A 395 17.73 11.17 24.09
CA LYS A 395 18.69 11.15 22.97
C LYS A 395 19.66 9.94 22.97
N ASP A 396 19.75 9.26 24.09
CA ASP A 396 20.57 8.04 24.26
C ASP A 396 19.75 6.75 24.06
N GLY A 397 18.50 6.85 23.55
CA GLY A 397 17.62 5.71 23.30
C GLY A 397 16.91 5.16 24.52
N THR A 398 17.15 5.70 25.73
CA THR A 398 16.44 5.23 26.92
C THR A 398 15.02 5.76 26.96
N LEU A 399 14.09 4.95 27.46
CA LEU A 399 12.71 5.33 27.68
C LEU A 399 12.62 6.48 28.68
N LYS A 400 11.92 7.53 28.29
CA LYS A 400 11.58 8.65 29.13
C LYS A 400 10.09 8.60 29.47
N THR A 401 9.75 8.19 30.68
CA THR A 401 8.38 8.26 31.17
C THR A 401 8.06 9.68 31.62
N THR A 402 7.22 10.40 30.89
CA THR A 402 6.69 11.70 31.34
C THR A 402 5.21 11.78 30.99
N SER A 403 4.46 12.54 31.80
CA SER A 403 3.05 12.86 31.57
C SER A 403 2.86 13.84 30.41
N ASP A 404 3.93 14.38 29.81
CA ASP A 404 3.87 15.39 28.77
C ASP A 404 4.31 14.81 27.43
N SER A 405 3.65 15.26 26.38
CA SER A 405 3.76 14.87 24.98
C SER A 405 5.19 14.58 24.52
N ALA A 406 5.46 13.33 24.21
CA ALA A 406 6.66 12.94 23.53
C ALA A 406 6.38 12.84 22.03
N SER A 407 6.80 13.82 21.28
CA SER A 407 6.88 13.68 19.85
C SER A 407 8.20 13.02 19.46
N PHE A 408 8.11 12.09 18.56
CA PHE A 408 9.22 11.39 17.96
C PHE A 408 9.26 11.78 16.47
N THR A 409 10.45 12.02 15.94
CA THR A 409 10.61 12.46 14.55
C THR A 409 11.35 11.38 13.78
N VAL A 410 10.83 11.01 12.61
CA VAL A 410 11.46 10.10 11.67
C VAL A 410 11.89 10.90 10.45
N SER A 411 13.18 10.76 10.09
CA SER A 411 13.77 11.45 8.95
C SER A 411 13.44 10.75 7.63
N GLY A 412 13.18 11.54 6.58
CA GLY A 412 13.06 11.06 5.22
C GLY A 412 14.39 10.62 4.59
N GLU A 413 15.52 11.03 5.19
CA GLU A 413 16.84 10.54 4.78
C GLU A 413 17.03 9.05 5.13
N ASP A 414 16.42 8.60 6.24
CA ASP A 414 16.59 7.24 6.74
C ASP A 414 15.44 6.31 6.34
N PHE A 415 14.22 6.83 6.21
CA PHE A 415 13.01 6.04 5.94
C PHE A 415 12.10 6.72 4.92
N ASN A 416 11.34 5.91 4.18
CA ASN A 416 10.33 6.44 3.28
C ASN A 416 9.09 6.92 4.06
N VAL A 417 9.12 8.18 4.47
CA VAL A 417 8.03 8.85 5.21
C VAL A 417 7.10 9.68 4.32
N SER A 418 7.36 9.74 3.02
CA SER A 418 6.62 10.62 2.07
C SER A 418 5.13 10.29 1.93
N LYS A 419 4.69 9.13 2.42
CA LYS A 419 3.29 8.69 2.40
C LYS A 419 2.61 8.78 3.77
N VAL A 420 3.28 9.30 4.78
CA VAL A 420 2.71 9.43 6.13
C VAL A 420 1.65 10.53 6.11
N GLU A 421 0.44 10.19 6.53
CA GLU A 421 -0.67 11.10 6.75
C GLU A 421 -0.96 11.22 8.25
N GLU A 422 -1.61 12.30 8.68
CA GLU A 422 -2.08 12.49 10.06
C GLU A 422 -2.93 11.28 10.49
N ASP A 423 -2.77 10.85 11.73
CA ASP A 423 -3.41 9.67 12.35
C ASP A 423 -2.94 8.30 11.81
N ASP A 424 -2.02 8.24 10.87
CA ASP A 424 -1.42 6.97 10.45
C ASP A 424 -0.64 6.30 11.58
N ALA A 425 -0.81 4.99 11.71
CA ALA A 425 -0.16 4.17 12.72
C ALA A 425 1.06 3.42 12.15
N TYR A 426 2.20 3.55 12.84
CA TYR A 426 3.44 2.89 12.46
C TYR A 426 4.08 2.16 13.65
N LEU A 427 4.71 1.03 13.35
CA LEU A 427 5.56 0.30 14.29
C LEU A 427 7.01 0.69 14.09
N PHE A 428 7.74 0.83 15.18
CA PHE A 428 9.17 1.08 15.13
C PHE A 428 9.92 0.52 16.34
N THR A 429 11.19 0.30 16.14
CA THR A 429 12.14 -0.06 17.19
C THR A 429 13.17 1.05 17.31
N VAL A 430 13.74 1.22 18.50
CA VAL A 430 14.72 2.28 18.79
C VAL A 430 15.94 1.68 19.46
N ALA A 431 17.12 2.06 19.04
CA ALA A 431 18.37 1.77 19.73
C ALA A 431 19.35 2.94 19.57
N ALA A 432 20.25 3.13 20.49
CA ALA A 432 21.25 4.22 20.50
C ALA A 432 20.65 5.63 20.31
N GLY A 433 19.38 5.81 20.61
CA GLY A 433 18.65 7.08 20.47
C GLY A 433 18.04 7.34 19.10
N GLU A 434 18.13 6.38 18.17
CA GLU A 434 17.67 6.49 16.81
C GLU A 434 16.69 5.37 16.43
N VAL A 435 15.81 5.64 15.46
CA VAL A 435 14.91 4.64 14.91
C VAL A 435 15.71 3.63 14.12
N GLN A 436 15.47 2.36 14.37
CA GLN A 436 16.15 1.26 13.69
C GLN A 436 15.24 0.58 12.64
N THR A 437 13.94 0.57 12.91
CA THR A 437 12.93 0.06 11.97
C THR A 437 11.72 0.97 11.97
N PHE A 438 11.05 1.10 10.82
CA PHE A 438 9.86 1.91 10.66
C PHE A 438 8.95 1.28 9.62
N VAL A 439 7.79 0.77 10.03
CA VAL A 439 6.84 0.08 9.13
C VAL A 439 5.39 0.42 9.50
N PRO A 440 4.45 0.45 8.54
CA PRO A 440 3.04 0.63 8.85
C PRO A 440 2.52 -0.46 9.78
N ALA A 441 1.69 -0.08 10.77
CA ALA A 441 1.04 -1.03 11.66
C ALA A 441 -0.13 -1.71 10.95
N GLU A 442 -0.27 -3.04 11.12
CA GLU A 442 -1.46 -3.75 10.68
C GLU A 442 -2.62 -3.41 11.63
N ALA A 443 -3.79 -3.08 11.08
CA ALA A 443 -4.97 -2.75 11.87
C ALA A 443 -6.15 -3.66 11.55
N VAL A 444 -6.85 -4.11 12.61
CA VAL A 444 -8.18 -4.71 12.52
C VAL A 444 -9.18 -3.59 12.81
N LYS A 445 -9.82 -3.08 11.75
CA LYS A 445 -10.67 -1.89 11.82
C LYS A 445 -12.12 -2.24 12.15
N ASP A 446 -12.84 -1.27 12.73
CA ASP A 446 -14.28 -1.29 12.98
C ASP A 446 -14.78 -2.58 13.68
N THR A 447 -14.08 -3.06 14.68
CA THR A 447 -14.40 -4.32 15.34
C THR A 447 -14.97 -4.14 16.75
N GLU A 448 -16.00 -4.90 17.12
CA GLU A 448 -16.52 -4.92 18.47
C GLU A 448 -15.62 -5.70 19.43
N ILE A 449 -15.39 -5.16 20.63
CA ILE A 449 -14.72 -5.89 21.72
C ILE A 449 -15.77 -6.69 22.49
N THR A 450 -15.69 -8.03 22.39
CA THR A 450 -16.63 -8.94 23.04
C THR A 450 -16.19 -9.40 24.44
N SER A 451 -14.88 -9.34 24.74
CA SER A 451 -14.35 -9.56 26.08
C SER A 451 -13.01 -8.85 26.26
N PHE A 452 -12.76 -8.43 27.49
CA PHE A 452 -11.54 -7.73 27.89
C PHE A 452 -11.03 -8.29 29.22
N LYS A 453 -9.73 -8.59 29.27
CA LYS A 453 -9.04 -8.94 30.50
C LYS A 453 -7.87 -7.97 30.69
N LYS A 454 -8.01 -7.09 31.70
CA LYS A 454 -7.02 -6.06 32.02
C LYS A 454 -5.59 -6.61 32.06
N GLY A 455 -4.67 -5.95 31.37
CA GLY A 455 -3.25 -6.30 31.33
C GLY A 455 -2.94 -7.65 30.68
N SER A 456 -3.88 -8.23 29.90
CA SER A 456 -3.67 -9.56 29.32
C SER A 456 -4.14 -9.65 27.87
N ASN A 457 -5.43 -9.44 27.60
CA ASN A 457 -5.96 -9.64 26.25
C ASN A 457 -7.33 -9.01 26.03
N VAL A 458 -7.68 -8.83 24.76
CA VAL A 458 -9.05 -8.56 24.28
C VAL A 458 -9.49 -9.67 23.34
N THR A 459 -10.82 -9.85 23.21
CA THR A 459 -11.42 -10.66 22.15
C THR A 459 -12.26 -9.74 21.28
N ALA A 460 -11.94 -9.66 20.01
CA ALA A 460 -12.60 -8.82 19.02
C ALA A 460 -12.76 -9.57 17.72
N GLY A 461 -13.91 -9.41 17.04
CA GLY A 461 -14.19 -10.13 15.80
C GLY A 461 -14.07 -11.66 15.92
N GLY A 462 -14.26 -12.22 17.13
CA GLY A 462 -14.08 -13.65 17.41
C GLY A 462 -12.62 -14.10 17.60
N THR A 463 -11.65 -13.21 17.46
CA THR A 463 -10.21 -13.47 17.65
C THR A 463 -9.73 -12.91 18.98
N LYS A 464 -8.87 -13.66 19.67
CA LYS A 464 -8.25 -13.24 20.92
C LYS A 464 -6.87 -12.68 20.64
N TYR A 465 -6.64 -11.45 21.06
CA TYR A 465 -5.35 -10.75 20.94
C TYR A 465 -4.73 -10.58 22.32
N SER A 466 -3.52 -11.09 22.52
CA SER A 466 -2.72 -10.81 23.71
C SER A 466 -2.17 -9.38 23.63
N PHE A 467 -1.89 -8.75 24.75
CA PHE A 467 -1.27 -7.43 24.75
C PHE A 467 0.24 -7.54 24.58
N ASN A 468 0.77 -6.73 23.66
CA ASN A 468 2.19 -6.44 23.61
C ASN A 468 2.64 -5.73 24.90
N ALA A 469 3.88 -5.93 25.32
CA ALA A 469 4.43 -5.30 26.51
C ALA A 469 4.39 -3.75 26.47
N ALA A 470 4.47 -3.17 25.27
CA ALA A 470 4.37 -1.74 25.02
C ALA A 470 2.98 -1.32 24.51
N ALA A 471 1.94 -2.13 24.77
CA ALA A 471 0.61 -1.87 24.23
C ALA A 471 0.07 -0.50 24.64
N TYR A 472 -0.46 0.20 23.63
CA TYR A 472 -1.16 1.47 23.79
C TYR A 472 -2.68 1.23 23.75
N TYR A 473 -3.37 1.90 24.64
CA TYR A 473 -4.83 1.94 24.64
C TYR A 473 -5.34 3.38 24.57
N ASP A 474 -6.54 3.55 24.05
CA ASP A 474 -7.33 4.70 24.43
C ASP A 474 -7.60 4.63 25.93
N ALA A 475 -6.86 5.46 26.66
CA ALA A 475 -6.84 5.41 28.13
C ALA A 475 -8.20 5.72 28.75
N GLU A 476 -9.05 6.53 28.10
CA GLU A 476 -10.34 6.93 28.65
C GLU A 476 -11.36 5.80 28.55
N VAL A 477 -11.47 5.15 27.39
CA VAL A 477 -12.47 4.10 27.16
C VAL A 477 -12.24 2.88 28.06
N LEU A 478 -11.03 2.37 28.13
CA LEU A 478 -10.74 1.22 28.99
C LEU A 478 -10.73 1.58 30.49
N LYS A 479 -10.36 2.81 30.83
CA LYS A 479 -10.50 3.35 32.16
C LYS A 479 -11.96 3.45 32.56
N ASP A 480 -12.80 4.02 31.73
CA ASP A 480 -14.23 4.19 31.95
C ASP A 480 -14.94 2.84 32.10
N TYR A 481 -14.54 1.82 31.30
CA TYR A 481 -15.02 0.46 31.49
C TYR A 481 -14.57 -0.16 32.82
N THR A 482 -13.32 0.03 33.20
CA THR A 482 -12.77 -0.47 34.47
C THR A 482 -13.35 0.24 35.70
N ASP A 483 -13.65 1.51 35.57
CA ASP A 483 -14.24 2.34 36.62
C ASP A 483 -15.78 2.21 36.69
N GLY A 484 -16.38 1.47 35.75
CA GLY A 484 -17.82 1.20 35.68
C GLY A 484 -18.66 2.32 35.08
N THR A 485 -18.01 3.33 34.48
CA THR A 485 -18.70 4.44 33.78
C THR A 485 -19.21 4.00 32.42
N VAL A 486 -18.41 3.21 31.67
CA VAL A 486 -18.83 2.48 30.47
C VAL A 486 -19.19 1.05 30.85
N THR A 487 -20.43 0.64 30.62
CA THR A 487 -20.94 -0.66 31.06
C THR A 487 -20.80 -1.75 30.00
N ASN A 488 -20.54 -1.38 28.75
CA ASN A 488 -20.50 -2.32 27.65
C ASN A 488 -19.55 -1.82 26.54
N LEU A 489 -18.47 -2.56 26.29
CA LEU A 489 -17.52 -2.28 25.21
C LEU A 489 -18.07 -2.57 23.79
N LYS A 490 -19.31 -3.07 23.69
CA LYS A 490 -19.96 -3.31 22.39
C LYS A 490 -20.79 -2.14 21.90
N ASP A 491 -20.87 -1.06 22.69
CA ASP A 491 -21.68 0.10 22.30
C ASP A 491 -20.97 0.94 21.21
N THR A 492 -19.70 0.63 20.91
CA THR A 492 -18.89 1.22 19.86
C THR A 492 -17.98 0.17 19.22
N THR A 493 -17.28 0.53 18.14
CA THR A 493 -16.26 -0.29 17.50
C THR A 493 -14.87 0.28 17.75
N TYR A 494 -13.86 -0.52 17.47
CA TYR A 494 -12.46 -0.18 17.77
C TYR A 494 -11.56 -0.53 16.59
N ASN A 495 -10.53 0.29 16.38
CA ASN A 495 -9.36 -0.08 15.60
C ASN A 495 -8.36 -0.75 16.54
N ILE A 496 -7.94 -1.96 16.21
CA ILE A 496 -6.93 -2.72 16.95
C ILE A 496 -5.66 -2.76 16.10
N TYR A 497 -4.60 -2.14 16.57
CA TYR A 497 -3.30 -2.18 15.93
C TYR A 497 -2.51 -3.38 16.44
N LEU A 498 -1.86 -4.09 15.53
CA LEU A 498 -1.12 -5.31 15.83
C LEU A 498 0.38 -5.07 15.68
N ASP A 499 1.16 -5.69 16.56
CA ASP A 499 2.59 -5.84 16.37
C ASP A 499 2.88 -6.88 15.27
N THR A 500 4.13 -7.06 14.92
CA THR A 500 4.56 -8.00 13.90
C THR A 500 4.33 -9.48 14.24
N TYR A 501 4.00 -9.75 15.50
CA TYR A 501 3.71 -11.10 16.01
C TYR A 501 2.20 -11.35 16.14
N GLY A 502 1.38 -10.35 15.80
CA GLY A 502 -0.08 -10.43 15.88
C GLY A 502 -0.64 -10.14 17.28
N ASN A 503 0.14 -9.53 18.18
CA ASN A 503 -0.35 -9.08 19.47
C ASN A 503 -0.88 -7.66 19.35
N LEU A 504 -1.87 -7.32 20.17
CA LEU A 504 -2.40 -5.97 20.26
C LEU A 504 -1.32 -5.04 20.84
N ILE A 505 -0.93 -4.04 20.06
CA ILE A 505 0.00 -2.97 20.48
C ILE A 505 -0.70 -1.62 20.63
N GLY A 506 -1.86 -1.46 20.02
CA GLY A 506 -2.68 -0.25 20.15
C GLY A 506 -4.17 -0.54 20.06
N LEU A 507 -4.96 0.30 20.68
CA LEU A 507 -6.41 0.28 20.64
C LEU A 507 -6.93 1.71 20.58
N GLU A 508 -7.78 1.98 19.61
CA GLU A 508 -8.42 3.26 19.41
C GLU A 508 -9.94 3.04 19.31
N GLU A 509 -10.70 3.84 20.00
CA GLU A 509 -12.16 3.84 19.83
C GLU A 509 -12.48 4.48 18.47
N VAL A 510 -13.24 3.75 17.64
CA VAL A 510 -13.83 4.34 16.45
C VAL A 510 -15.10 5.05 16.91
N ASP A 511 -15.05 6.36 16.89
CA ASP A 511 -16.25 7.14 17.15
C ASP A 511 -17.34 6.66 16.20
N ALA A 512 -18.46 6.27 16.78
CA ALA A 512 -19.63 5.85 16.03
C ALA A 512 -20.14 7.02 15.17
N VAL A 513 -19.62 7.11 13.96
CA VAL A 513 -20.09 8.02 12.90
C VAL A 513 -21.55 7.68 12.52
N ASP A 514 -22.04 6.51 12.98
CA ASP A 514 -23.20 5.83 12.40
C ASP A 514 -24.54 6.35 12.85
N ASN A 515 -24.61 7.18 13.87
CA ASN A 515 -25.90 7.54 14.46
C ASN A 515 -26.24 9.02 14.37
N TYR A 516 -25.64 9.75 13.45
CA TYR A 516 -25.98 11.16 13.24
C TYR A 516 -26.91 11.34 12.04
N VAL A 517 -27.88 12.23 12.19
CA VAL A 517 -28.82 12.59 11.13
C VAL A 517 -29.10 14.07 11.17
N PHE A 518 -29.17 14.67 10.01
CA PHE A 518 -29.54 16.07 9.84
C PHE A 518 -30.98 16.20 9.36
N ILE A 519 -31.82 16.92 10.09
CA ILE A 519 -33.25 17.05 9.77
C ILE A 519 -33.47 18.32 8.96
N THR A 520 -34.04 18.20 7.76
CA THR A 520 -34.28 19.33 6.83
C THR A 520 -35.72 19.80 6.80
N GLY A 521 -36.64 18.98 7.29
CA GLY A 521 -38.04 19.30 7.35
C GLY A 521 -38.79 18.39 8.31
N ALA A 522 -39.87 18.81 8.86
CA ALA A 522 -40.71 18.03 9.76
C ALA A 522 -42.19 18.35 9.60
N ASP A 523 -43.03 17.31 9.70
CA ASP A 523 -44.48 17.49 9.73
C ASP A 523 -44.94 17.74 11.19
N ASN A 524 -45.30 18.95 11.49
CA ASN A 524 -45.76 19.32 12.83
C ASN A 524 -47.19 18.88 13.13
N GLY A 525 -47.71 17.95 12.37
CA GLY A 525 -48.99 17.28 12.51
C GLY A 525 -50.05 17.91 13.40
N SER A 526 -50.95 18.71 12.84
CA SER A 526 -52.15 19.15 13.51
C SER A 526 -53.28 18.11 13.47
N SER A 527 -52.94 16.85 13.36
CA SER A 527 -53.90 15.78 13.32
C SER A 527 -54.51 15.55 14.71
N ASN A 528 -55.84 15.59 14.82
CA ASN A 528 -56.56 15.24 16.02
C ASN A 528 -56.51 13.74 16.39
N LEU A 529 -55.80 12.95 15.64
CA LEU A 529 -55.41 11.59 15.95
C LEU A 529 -54.09 11.63 16.73
N SER A 530 -54.10 11.12 17.96
CA SER A 530 -52.90 10.99 18.77
C SER A 530 -51.89 10.07 18.05
N THR A 531 -51.11 10.64 17.22
CA THR A 531 -50.03 9.94 16.54
C THR A 531 -48.82 9.87 17.48
N LYS A 532 -48.32 8.67 17.66
CA LYS A 532 -47.09 8.44 18.43
C LYS A 532 -45.86 8.81 17.62
N THR A 533 -46.02 9.09 16.35
CA THR A 533 -44.95 9.37 15.36
C THR A 533 -45.37 10.49 14.40
N ASN A 534 -44.37 11.21 13.87
CA ASN A 534 -44.52 12.16 12.79
C ASN A 534 -43.43 11.95 11.76
N ASP A 535 -43.63 12.43 10.51
CA ASP A 535 -42.65 12.33 9.45
C ASP A 535 -41.68 13.50 9.51
N ALA A 536 -40.39 13.20 9.20
CA ALA A 536 -39.34 14.19 9.03
C ALA A 536 -38.48 13.87 7.80
N ASN A 537 -38.06 14.92 7.10
CA ASN A 537 -37.03 14.79 6.06
C ASN A 537 -35.65 14.77 6.70
N ALA A 538 -34.86 13.80 6.37
CA ALA A 538 -33.57 13.52 6.97
C ALA A 538 -32.47 13.37 5.91
N ILE A 539 -31.26 13.85 6.23
CA ILE A 539 -30.02 13.59 5.49
C ILE A 539 -29.13 12.80 6.44
N PHE A 540 -28.64 11.67 5.97
CA PHE A 540 -27.69 10.82 6.69
C PHE A 540 -26.26 11.14 6.28
N LEU A 541 -25.30 10.64 7.05
CA LEU A 541 -23.87 10.91 6.78
C LEU A 541 -23.38 10.32 5.44
N ASP A 542 -24.03 9.29 4.95
CA ASP A 542 -23.77 8.70 3.63
C ASP A 542 -24.40 9.51 2.46
N GLY A 543 -25.01 10.66 2.76
CA GLY A 543 -25.71 11.50 1.77
C GLY A 543 -27.13 11.04 1.45
N THR A 544 -27.58 9.91 1.95
CA THR A 544 -28.95 9.44 1.73
C THR A 544 -29.93 10.46 2.28
N SER A 545 -30.88 10.85 1.46
CA SER A 545 -31.96 11.76 1.84
C SER A 545 -33.29 11.05 1.74
N LYS A 546 -34.02 10.91 2.86
CA LYS A 546 -35.31 10.22 2.91
C LYS A 546 -36.24 10.77 3.96
N VAL A 547 -37.52 10.47 3.81
CA VAL A 547 -38.52 10.68 4.86
C VAL A 547 -38.41 9.59 5.90
N ILE A 548 -38.30 9.93 7.16
CA ILE A 548 -38.25 9.01 8.29
C ILE A 548 -39.44 9.23 9.22
N GLU A 549 -39.93 8.16 9.82
CA GLU A 549 -40.95 8.23 10.87
C GLU A 549 -40.29 8.43 12.23
N VAL A 550 -40.54 9.55 12.89
CA VAL A 550 -39.93 9.94 14.16
C VAL A 550 -40.87 9.79 15.32
N SER A 551 -40.42 9.22 16.42
CA SER A 551 -41.18 9.06 17.65
C SER A 551 -41.48 10.39 18.33
N ASN A 552 -42.75 10.65 18.68
CA ASN A 552 -43.16 11.81 19.47
C ASN A 552 -43.23 11.52 20.98
N THR A 553 -42.99 10.28 21.38
CA THR A 553 -43.14 9.83 22.77
C THR A 553 -41.79 9.47 23.41
N LYS A 554 -40.74 9.38 22.61
CA LYS A 554 -39.38 9.05 23.03
C LYS A 554 -38.41 10.02 22.40
N GLY A 555 -37.35 10.41 23.11
CA GLY A 555 -36.36 11.37 22.64
C GLY A 555 -36.96 12.78 22.46
N ASP A 556 -36.36 13.53 21.54
CA ASP A 556 -36.78 14.87 21.16
C ASP A 556 -37.73 14.78 19.96
N GLY A 557 -39.02 14.55 20.24
CA GLY A 557 -40.04 14.37 19.21
C GLY A 557 -40.28 15.64 18.37
N VAL A 558 -40.87 15.44 17.19
CA VAL A 558 -41.11 16.49 16.20
C VAL A 558 -42.12 17.55 16.69
N ALA A 559 -43.02 17.16 17.60
CA ALA A 559 -44.15 18.00 18.00
C ALA A 559 -43.79 19.19 18.87
N ASP A 560 -42.72 19.12 19.65
CA ASP A 560 -42.42 20.02 20.75
C ASP A 560 -41.18 20.88 20.58
N SER A 561 -40.40 20.69 19.51
CA SER A 561 -39.13 21.42 19.31
C SER A 561 -38.89 21.76 17.84
N PRO A 562 -38.27 22.90 17.51
CA PRO A 562 -37.83 23.20 16.16
C PRO A 562 -36.62 22.30 15.83
N ILE A 563 -36.90 21.17 15.22
CA ILE A 563 -35.89 20.16 14.86
C ILE A 563 -35.25 20.41 13.48
N VAL A 564 -35.81 21.28 12.69
CA VAL A 564 -35.38 21.57 11.32
C VAL A 564 -34.04 22.29 11.31
N ASN A 565 -33.20 21.93 10.38
CA ASN A 565 -31.82 22.40 10.18
C ASN A 565 -30.92 22.13 11.42
N LYS A 566 -31.05 20.95 12.00
CA LYS A 566 -30.24 20.51 13.15
C LYS A 566 -29.78 19.07 13.02
N TRP A 567 -28.66 18.79 13.66
CA TRP A 567 -28.12 17.46 13.84
C TRP A 567 -28.71 16.79 15.08
N PHE A 568 -28.95 15.49 14.96
CA PHE A 568 -29.40 14.62 16.04
C PHE A 568 -28.59 13.33 16.04
N THR A 569 -28.42 12.71 17.20
CA THR A 569 -28.17 11.29 17.26
C THR A 569 -29.52 10.55 17.16
N TYR A 570 -29.51 9.34 16.62
CA TYR A 570 -30.73 8.55 16.48
C TYR A 570 -30.55 7.09 16.83
N THR A 571 -31.64 6.44 17.19
CA THR A 571 -31.79 5.00 17.23
C THR A 571 -33.03 4.62 16.44
N VAL A 572 -33.04 3.42 15.86
CA VAL A 572 -34.17 2.90 15.08
C VAL A 572 -34.71 1.68 15.76
N ASP A 573 -36.04 1.61 15.97
CA ASP A 573 -36.65 0.44 16.50
C ASP A 573 -36.91 -0.62 15.40
N LYS A 574 -37.34 -1.82 15.82
CA LYS A 574 -37.65 -2.94 14.89
C LYS A 574 -38.77 -2.67 13.88
N ASN A 575 -39.49 -1.58 14.02
CA ASN A 575 -40.57 -1.16 13.11
C ASN A 575 -40.09 -0.03 12.18
N GLY A 576 -38.82 0.38 12.25
CA GLY A 576 -38.28 1.46 11.47
C GLY A 576 -38.56 2.87 12.03
N VAL A 577 -39.05 2.99 13.27
CA VAL A 577 -39.33 4.29 13.90
C VAL A 577 -38.04 4.83 14.54
N TYR A 578 -37.72 6.06 14.17
CA TYR A 578 -36.54 6.78 14.66
C TYR A 578 -36.83 7.47 16.00
N THR A 579 -35.92 7.35 16.93
CA THR A 579 -35.89 8.15 18.16
C THR A 579 -34.72 9.13 18.06
N LEU A 580 -35.04 10.42 18.01
CA LEU A 580 -34.04 11.48 17.89
C LEU A 580 -33.63 11.97 19.27
N LYS A 581 -32.34 12.31 19.44
CA LYS A 581 -31.79 12.95 20.63
C LYS A 581 -31.00 14.20 20.21
N ASN A 582 -31.33 15.34 20.81
CA ASN A 582 -30.75 16.62 20.46
C ASN A 582 -29.24 16.68 20.84
N ILE A 583 -28.46 17.29 19.98
CA ILE A 583 -27.07 17.66 20.22
C ILE A 583 -27.05 19.16 20.53
N LYS A 584 -26.33 19.59 21.54
CA LYS A 584 -26.30 21.01 21.95
C LYS A 584 -25.77 21.93 20.85
N THR A 585 -26.42 23.09 20.69
CA THR A 585 -26.04 24.10 19.68
C THR A 585 -25.32 25.33 20.26
N SER A 586 -25.52 25.59 21.58
CA SER A 586 -24.87 26.69 22.30
C SER A 586 -24.33 26.13 23.62
N ASP A 587 -23.46 26.84 24.25
CA ASP A 587 -22.92 26.47 25.57
C ASP A 587 -22.28 25.06 25.59
N PHE A 588 -21.72 24.63 24.45
CA PHE A 588 -20.94 23.40 24.38
C PHE A 588 -19.80 23.45 25.41
N ASP A 589 -19.78 22.46 26.30
CA ASP A 589 -18.76 22.33 27.34
C ASP A 589 -17.95 21.09 27.02
N SER A 590 -16.71 21.28 26.55
CA SER A 590 -15.78 20.18 26.17
C SER A 590 -15.50 19.19 27.30
N THR A 591 -15.82 19.56 28.56
CA THR A 591 -15.67 18.67 29.70
C THR A 591 -16.89 17.77 29.95
N LYS A 592 -18.04 18.11 29.37
CA LYS A 592 -19.34 17.43 29.57
C LYS A 592 -19.98 16.91 28.30
N ASP A 593 -19.90 17.69 27.23
CA ASP A 593 -20.56 17.43 25.96
C ASP A 593 -19.47 17.14 24.90
N LYS A 594 -19.19 15.88 24.65
CA LYS A 594 -18.13 15.46 23.75
C LYS A 594 -18.42 15.76 22.27
N VAL A 595 -19.67 15.96 21.92
CA VAL A 595 -20.11 16.34 20.56
C VAL A 595 -20.97 17.56 20.62
N GLY A 596 -20.69 18.54 19.79
CA GLY A 596 -21.43 19.77 19.66
C GLY A 596 -21.90 20.02 18.24
N GLN A 597 -22.92 20.88 18.07
CA GLN A 597 -23.34 21.37 16.77
C GLN A 597 -23.43 22.88 16.73
N LYS A 598 -23.26 23.45 15.55
CA LYS A 598 -23.46 24.89 15.33
C LYS A 598 -24.13 25.12 13.98
N ASP A 599 -25.27 25.82 14.02
CA ASP A 599 -25.91 26.36 12.82
C ASP A 599 -25.37 27.76 12.55
N GLN A 600 -25.12 28.08 11.28
CA GLN A 600 -24.62 29.40 10.96
C GLN A 600 -25.15 29.93 9.64
N THR A 601 -25.93 30.99 9.74
CA THR A 601 -26.12 31.95 8.67
C THR A 601 -24.85 32.80 8.53
N ASN A 602 -24.34 32.97 7.32
CA ASN A 602 -23.16 33.78 6.97
C ASN A 602 -21.79 33.23 7.48
N SER A 603 -21.62 31.95 7.72
CA SER A 603 -20.29 31.39 7.92
C SER A 603 -19.70 30.86 6.62
N SER A 604 -18.40 31.02 6.50
CA SER A 604 -17.63 30.48 5.37
C SER A 604 -16.90 29.18 5.77
N VAL A 605 -16.95 28.21 4.90
CA VAL A 605 -16.03 27.08 4.92
C VAL A 605 -14.76 27.53 4.19
N ASP A 606 -13.64 27.50 4.87
CA ASP A 606 -12.34 27.75 4.28
C ASP A 606 -11.62 26.40 4.15
N ILE A 607 -11.87 25.74 3.04
CA ILE A 607 -11.31 24.41 2.77
C ILE A 607 -9.78 24.49 2.60
N ASP A 608 -9.25 25.55 1.98
CA ASP A 608 -7.81 25.73 1.80
C ASP A 608 -7.08 25.84 3.14
N LYS A 609 -7.74 26.43 4.15
CA LYS A 609 -7.22 26.49 5.52
C LYS A 609 -7.70 25.37 6.41
N LYS A 610 -8.38 24.38 5.85
CA LYS A 610 -8.89 23.20 6.57
C LYS A 610 -9.77 23.56 7.78
N ASN A 611 -10.53 24.64 7.73
CA ASN A 611 -11.34 25.06 8.86
C ASN A 611 -12.73 25.60 8.49
N ILE A 612 -13.64 25.49 9.45
CA ILE A 612 -14.93 26.16 9.43
C ILE A 612 -14.91 27.22 10.52
N THR A 613 -15.11 28.49 10.14
CA THR A 613 -15.22 29.57 11.11
C THR A 613 -16.62 29.55 11.70
N LEU A 614 -16.72 29.39 13.01
CA LEU A 614 -17.97 29.44 13.77
C LEU A 614 -18.16 30.85 14.33
N ASN A 615 -19.19 31.55 13.87
CA ASN A 615 -19.54 32.87 14.42
C ASN A 615 -20.36 32.69 15.71
N GLY A 616 -19.85 33.09 16.86
CA GLY A 616 -20.56 33.00 18.12
C GLY A 616 -19.66 33.13 19.36
N ASN A 617 -20.26 33.29 20.52
CA ASN A 617 -19.58 33.49 21.80
C ASN A 617 -19.25 32.16 22.53
N GLY A 618 -19.01 31.07 21.83
CA GLY A 618 -18.64 29.79 22.41
C GLY A 618 -17.13 29.60 22.51
N ASP A 619 -16.71 28.54 23.18
CA ASP A 619 -15.30 28.15 23.35
C ASP A 619 -14.61 27.87 22.02
N PHE A 620 -15.36 27.40 21.02
CA PHE A 620 -14.86 27.15 19.68
C PHE A 620 -15.22 28.29 18.73
N LYS A 621 -14.23 29.05 18.29
CA LYS A 621 -14.37 30.05 17.22
C LYS A 621 -14.14 29.46 15.84
N LYS A 622 -13.41 28.34 15.76
CA LYS A 622 -13.09 27.58 14.56
C LYS A 622 -13.07 26.11 14.91
N VAL A 623 -13.50 25.30 13.96
CA VAL A 623 -13.31 23.84 13.97
C VAL A 623 -12.58 23.43 12.71
N TYR A 624 -11.84 22.34 12.78
CA TYR A 624 -10.90 21.93 11.74
C TYR A 624 -11.38 20.63 11.11
N GLY A 625 -11.24 20.52 9.79
CA GLY A 625 -11.45 19.27 9.08
C GLY A 625 -10.20 18.39 9.13
N ASN A 626 -10.41 17.10 9.16
CA ASN A 626 -9.38 16.06 9.03
C ASN A 626 -9.73 15.07 7.87
N ALA A 627 -9.04 13.95 7.81
CA ALA A 627 -9.27 12.93 6.78
C ALA A 627 -10.66 12.28 6.85
N ASP A 628 -11.28 12.24 8.03
CA ASP A 628 -12.56 11.57 8.29
C ASP A 628 -13.76 12.52 8.26
N SER A 629 -13.53 13.82 8.21
CA SER A 629 -14.59 14.84 8.20
C SER A 629 -15.48 14.70 6.97
N ILE A 630 -16.80 14.65 7.18
CA ILE A 630 -17.80 14.49 6.12
C ILE A 630 -18.39 15.83 5.75
N TYR A 631 -18.38 16.16 4.47
CA TYR A 631 -18.98 17.38 3.92
C TYR A 631 -20.12 17.02 2.99
N LEU A 632 -21.31 17.49 3.35
CA LEU A 632 -22.56 17.27 2.63
C LEU A 632 -22.96 18.58 1.94
N THR A 633 -22.76 18.68 0.64
CA THR A 633 -23.22 19.85 -0.13
C THR A 633 -24.71 19.71 -0.39
N ALA A 634 -25.46 20.75 -0.10
CA ALA A 634 -26.91 20.74 -0.24
C ALA A 634 -27.41 21.99 -0.92
N THR A 635 -28.38 21.84 -1.83
CA THR A 635 -29.07 22.91 -2.51
C THR A 635 -30.43 23.19 -1.89
N LEU A 636 -30.98 24.36 -2.22
CA LEU A 636 -32.25 24.77 -1.71
C LEU A 636 -33.41 24.48 -2.67
N LYS A 637 -34.54 24.09 -2.11
CA LYS A 637 -35.78 23.88 -2.83
C LYS A 637 -36.80 24.94 -2.44
N LYS A 638 -37.52 25.47 -3.44
CA LYS A 638 -38.65 26.40 -3.24
C LYS A 638 -39.89 25.61 -2.78
N VAL A 639 -40.43 26.02 -1.65
CA VAL A 639 -41.70 25.48 -1.12
C VAL A 639 -42.67 26.64 -0.90
N LYS A 640 -43.95 26.44 -1.21
CA LYS A 640 -45.01 27.40 -0.98
C LYS A 640 -45.86 27.01 0.20
N ASN A 641 -46.08 27.95 1.12
CA ASN A 641 -47.10 27.83 2.15
C ASN A 641 -48.08 29.03 2.14
N ASP A 642 -48.97 29.11 3.15
CA ASP A 642 -49.99 30.16 3.26
C ASP A 642 -49.44 31.59 3.42
N LYS A 643 -48.15 31.69 3.81
CA LYS A 643 -47.45 32.98 4.04
C LYS A 643 -46.51 33.38 2.89
N GLY A 644 -46.36 32.56 1.87
CA GLY A 644 -45.49 32.83 0.74
C GLY A 644 -44.59 31.69 0.32
N TYR A 645 -43.45 32.04 -0.27
CA TYR A 645 -42.45 31.05 -0.71
C TYR A 645 -41.28 31.00 0.28
N TYR A 646 -40.79 29.80 0.54
CA TYR A 646 -39.65 29.50 1.42
C TYR A 646 -38.59 28.72 0.68
N ALA A 647 -37.33 28.88 1.09
CA ALA A 647 -36.26 27.94 0.78
C ALA A 647 -36.15 26.91 1.89
N VAL A 648 -36.05 25.69 1.49
CA VAL A 648 -35.74 24.56 2.38
C VAL A 648 -34.60 23.76 1.79
N ILE A 649 -33.77 23.15 2.65
CA ILE A 649 -32.75 22.24 2.21
C ILE A 649 -33.45 21.03 1.62
N SER A 650 -33.17 20.72 0.37
CA SER A 650 -33.88 19.65 -0.36
C SER A 650 -33.31 18.25 -0.06
N GLY A 651 -32.02 18.16 0.20
CA GLY A 651 -31.26 16.93 0.40
C GLY A 651 -29.76 17.20 0.23
N ALA A 652 -28.95 16.19 0.34
CA ALA A 652 -27.54 16.25 -0.03
C ALA A 652 -27.38 16.00 -1.53
N ASP A 653 -26.69 16.88 -2.23
CA ASP A 653 -26.36 16.72 -3.65
C ASP A 653 -25.00 16.07 -3.86
N ASN A 654 -24.12 16.18 -2.87
CA ASN A 654 -22.82 15.53 -2.87
C ASN A 654 -22.33 15.24 -1.46
N VAL A 655 -21.52 14.21 -1.32
CA VAL A 655 -20.84 13.83 -0.09
C VAL A 655 -19.37 13.72 -0.36
N THR A 656 -18.55 14.35 0.46
CA THR A 656 -17.09 14.27 0.36
C THR A 656 -16.51 13.94 1.72
N THR A 657 -15.71 12.89 1.80
CA THR A 657 -14.96 12.53 3.00
C THR A 657 -13.54 13.05 2.90
N GLY A 658 -13.09 13.67 3.97
CA GLY A 658 -11.76 14.24 4.09
C GLY A 658 -11.65 15.66 3.54
N VAL A 659 -11.06 16.54 4.33
CA VAL A 659 -10.88 17.95 3.97
C VAL A 659 -10.02 18.13 2.71
N LYS A 660 -9.10 17.21 2.44
CA LYS A 660 -8.27 17.23 1.21
C LYS A 660 -9.09 16.97 -0.07
N ASN A 661 -10.20 16.29 0.06
CA ASN A 661 -11.06 15.91 -1.06
C ASN A 661 -12.23 16.90 -1.25
N ALA A 662 -12.52 17.71 -0.24
CA ALA A 662 -13.61 18.66 -0.30
C ALA A 662 -13.23 19.88 -1.16
N SER A 663 -14.11 20.23 -2.09
CA SER A 663 -14.02 21.44 -2.90
C SER A 663 -15.39 22.12 -2.91
N ILE A 664 -15.70 22.87 -1.84
CA ILE A 664 -17.04 23.40 -1.60
C ILE A 664 -16.98 24.91 -1.53
N LYS A 665 -17.90 25.57 -2.25
CA LYS A 665 -18.13 26.97 -2.17
C LYS A 665 -19.48 27.24 -1.48
N THR A 666 -19.42 27.90 -0.33
CA THR A 666 -20.65 28.35 0.37
C THR A 666 -21.35 29.43 -0.40
N TRP A 667 -22.65 29.30 -0.58
CA TRP A 667 -23.45 30.36 -1.18
C TRP A 667 -23.66 31.56 -0.25
N THR A 668 -23.69 32.71 -0.83
CA THR A 668 -24.27 33.93 -0.20
C THR A 668 -25.80 33.88 -0.28
N ASP A 669 -26.48 34.73 0.48
CA ASP A 669 -27.94 34.85 0.38
C ASP A 669 -28.42 35.22 -1.03
N ASP A 670 -27.64 36.04 -1.77
CA ASP A 670 -27.91 36.37 -3.15
C ASP A 670 -27.75 35.17 -4.10
N ASP A 671 -26.75 34.28 -3.87
CA ASP A 671 -26.54 33.09 -4.68
C ASP A 671 -27.67 32.08 -4.44
N ALA A 672 -28.04 31.86 -3.19
CA ALA A 672 -29.15 30.99 -2.81
C ALA A 672 -30.49 31.46 -3.40
N GLN A 673 -30.74 32.76 -3.41
CA GLN A 673 -31.94 33.32 -4.00
C GLN A 673 -31.99 33.18 -5.53
N LYS A 674 -30.82 33.31 -6.19
CA LYS A 674 -30.69 33.13 -7.65
C LYS A 674 -30.91 31.70 -8.10
N ASP A 675 -30.45 30.73 -7.32
CA ASP A 675 -30.63 29.34 -7.63
C ASP A 675 -32.10 28.91 -7.56
N VAL A 676 -32.82 29.36 -6.53
CA VAL A 676 -34.17 28.88 -6.27
C VAL A 676 -35.21 29.58 -7.14
N ASP A 677 -35.22 30.92 -7.29
CA ASP A 677 -36.06 31.66 -8.25
C ASP A 677 -35.71 33.16 -8.30
N LYS A 678 -35.32 33.64 -9.44
CA LYS A 678 -34.98 35.03 -9.73
C LYS A 678 -36.16 36.03 -9.60
N ASN A 679 -37.39 35.51 -9.51
CA ASN A 679 -38.62 36.35 -9.56
C ASN A 679 -39.31 36.45 -8.19
N ILE A 680 -38.74 35.96 -7.10
CA ILE A 680 -39.33 36.05 -5.78
C ILE A 680 -39.02 37.44 -5.19
N SER A 681 -40.03 38.28 -5.03
CA SER A 681 -39.91 39.62 -4.46
C SER A 681 -39.79 39.65 -2.93
N THR A 682 -40.23 38.62 -2.25
CA THR A 682 -40.13 38.45 -0.78
C THR A 682 -39.69 37.05 -0.43
N TRP A 683 -38.45 36.93 0.02
CA TRP A 683 -37.83 35.68 0.46
C TRP A 683 -38.01 35.55 1.97
N GLN A 684 -38.45 34.37 2.39
CA GLN A 684 -38.52 34.00 3.80
C GLN A 684 -37.90 32.60 3.98
N GLY A 685 -37.03 32.44 4.96
CA GLY A 685 -36.43 31.16 5.29
C GLY A 685 -34.88 31.17 5.26
N THR A 686 -34.29 30.04 5.41
CA THR A 686 -32.84 29.81 5.37
C THR A 686 -32.35 29.94 3.94
N SER A 687 -31.47 30.88 3.69
CA SER A 687 -30.97 31.18 2.36
C SER A 687 -29.53 30.71 2.15
N SER A 688 -28.76 30.60 3.22
CA SER A 688 -27.38 30.12 3.21
C SER A 688 -27.01 29.60 4.58
N GLY A 689 -25.95 28.82 4.68
CA GLY A 689 -25.40 28.41 5.97
C GLY A 689 -24.56 27.14 5.93
N VAL A 690 -23.79 26.99 7.00
CA VAL A 690 -23.02 25.81 7.29
C VAL A 690 -23.52 25.26 8.63
N TYR A 691 -23.96 24.03 8.63
CA TYR A 691 -24.48 23.34 9.80
C TYR A 691 -23.47 22.30 10.23
N THR A 692 -22.65 22.61 11.22
CA THR A 692 -21.47 21.84 11.59
C THR A 692 -21.73 20.98 12.81
N LEU A 693 -21.34 19.73 12.73
CA LEU A 693 -21.23 18.77 13.82
C LEU A 693 -19.73 18.56 14.12
N PHE A 694 -19.31 18.67 15.38
CA PHE A 694 -17.89 18.63 15.74
C PHE A 694 -17.67 17.96 17.12
N LYS A 695 -16.44 17.48 17.33
CA LYS A 695 -15.99 16.86 18.58
C LYS A 695 -15.44 17.90 19.59
N ASP A 696 -15.24 17.46 20.83
CA ASP A 696 -14.62 18.24 21.91
C ASP A 696 -13.18 18.69 21.64
N ASN A 697 -12.45 17.97 20.80
CA ASN A 697 -11.12 18.34 20.33
C ASN A 697 -11.12 19.39 19.20
N GLY A 698 -12.31 19.82 18.74
CA GLY A 698 -12.47 20.86 17.70
C GLY A 698 -12.42 20.33 16.26
N TYR A 699 -12.43 19.02 16.06
CA TYR A 699 -12.52 18.45 14.70
C TYR A 699 -13.97 18.28 14.23
N VAL A 700 -14.16 18.48 12.92
CA VAL A 700 -15.46 18.33 12.25
C VAL A 700 -15.76 16.83 12.06
N ILE A 701 -16.91 16.38 12.57
CA ILE A 701 -17.48 15.08 12.24
C ILE A 701 -18.18 15.19 10.87
N ALA A 702 -19.13 16.13 10.76
CA ALA A 702 -19.85 16.38 9.52
C ALA A 702 -20.29 17.85 9.39
N ALA A 703 -20.44 18.30 8.16
CA ALA A 703 -21.00 19.60 7.88
C ALA A 703 -21.96 19.55 6.70
N VAL A 704 -23.21 20.01 6.90
CA VAL A 704 -24.11 20.30 5.79
C VAL A 704 -23.85 21.74 5.34
N VAL A 705 -23.44 21.91 4.10
CA VAL A 705 -23.09 23.19 3.50
C VAL A 705 -24.08 23.54 2.40
N VAL A 706 -24.83 24.61 2.59
CA VAL A 706 -25.66 25.15 1.52
C VAL A 706 -24.77 25.89 0.55
N GLY A 707 -24.60 25.31 -0.64
CA GLY A 707 -23.63 25.80 -1.61
C GLY A 707 -23.56 24.91 -2.85
N GLU A 708 -22.51 25.08 -3.59
CA GLU A 708 -22.18 24.26 -4.76
C GLU A 708 -20.81 23.61 -4.58
N ASP A 709 -20.64 22.43 -5.13
CA ASP A 709 -19.31 21.92 -5.34
C ASP A 709 -18.61 22.81 -6.36
N ALA A 710 -17.48 23.36 -5.99
CA ALA A 710 -16.57 23.86 -6.97
C ALA A 710 -16.15 22.64 -7.80
N ALA A 711 -16.50 22.61 -9.08
CA ALA A 711 -16.13 21.52 -9.96
C ALA A 711 -14.63 21.28 -9.83
N SER A 712 -14.27 20.14 -9.24
CA SER A 712 -12.89 19.78 -8.90
C SER A 712 -12.42 18.72 -9.89
N SER A 713 -11.20 18.88 -10.38
CA SER A 713 -10.52 17.83 -11.13
C SER A 713 -10.42 16.51 -10.38
N LYS A 714 -10.50 16.55 -9.05
CA LYS A 714 -10.34 15.36 -8.18
C LYS A 714 -11.41 14.29 -8.37
N ASN A 715 -12.58 14.67 -8.87
CA ASN A 715 -13.69 13.75 -9.13
C ASN A 715 -13.88 13.45 -10.62
N LEU A 716 -12.89 13.78 -11.44
CA LEU A 716 -12.90 13.43 -12.85
C LEU A 716 -12.42 11.99 -13.05
N VAL A 717 -13.13 11.24 -13.87
CA VAL A 717 -12.77 9.89 -14.28
C VAL A 717 -12.80 9.78 -15.80
N TYR A 718 -11.80 9.11 -16.35
CA TYR A 718 -11.73 8.84 -17.78
C TYR A 718 -12.25 7.43 -18.08
N ALA A 719 -13.24 7.35 -18.96
CA ALA A 719 -13.84 6.09 -19.31
C ALA A 719 -12.95 5.31 -20.31
N THR A 720 -12.31 4.26 -19.84
CA THR A 720 -11.53 3.33 -20.68
C THR A 720 -12.42 2.29 -21.34
N LYS A 721 -13.53 1.94 -20.71
CA LYS A 721 -14.57 1.04 -21.20
C LYS A 721 -15.94 1.62 -20.84
N ASN A 722 -16.95 1.23 -21.57
CA ASN A 722 -18.34 1.54 -21.29
C ASN A 722 -19.16 0.31 -20.86
N SER A 723 -18.50 -0.71 -20.35
CA SER A 723 -19.13 -1.94 -19.87
C SER A 723 -19.17 -1.94 -18.34
N VAL A 724 -20.37 -1.95 -17.80
CA VAL A 724 -20.63 -2.14 -16.39
C VAL A 724 -20.72 -3.65 -16.12
N GLU A 725 -20.06 -4.10 -15.06
CA GLU A 725 -20.10 -5.47 -14.61
C GLU A 725 -20.93 -5.56 -13.33
N LEU A 726 -21.75 -6.59 -13.21
CA LEU A 726 -22.47 -6.87 -11.98
C LEU A 726 -21.60 -7.76 -11.10
N GLU A 727 -21.24 -7.27 -9.93
CA GLU A 727 -20.34 -7.96 -9.01
C GLU A 727 -21.10 -8.85 -8.03
N SER A 728 -22.12 -8.31 -7.36
CA SER A 728 -22.83 -9.05 -6.30
C SER A 728 -24.25 -8.55 -6.08
N TYR A 729 -25.01 -9.33 -5.32
CA TYR A 729 -26.34 -8.98 -4.85
C TYR A 729 -26.46 -9.30 -3.36
N ASP A 730 -26.80 -8.31 -2.55
CA ASP A 730 -27.13 -8.48 -1.14
C ASP A 730 -28.64 -8.70 -0.96
N LYS A 731 -29.01 -9.93 -0.62
CA LYS A 731 -30.39 -10.32 -0.42
C LYS A 731 -31.05 -9.66 0.80
N ASN A 732 -30.26 -9.25 1.79
CA ASN A 732 -30.79 -8.66 3.01
C ASN A 732 -31.14 -7.18 2.83
N ALA A 733 -30.33 -6.49 2.04
CA ALA A 733 -30.53 -5.09 1.72
C ALA A 733 -31.39 -4.87 0.45
N ASP A 734 -31.59 -5.93 -0.35
CA ASP A 734 -32.20 -5.90 -1.69
C ASP A 734 -31.45 -4.95 -2.64
N GLU A 735 -30.10 -4.98 -2.57
CA GLU A 735 -29.21 -4.09 -3.32
C GLU A 735 -28.25 -4.88 -4.19
N TRP A 736 -27.93 -4.31 -5.33
CA TRP A 736 -26.94 -4.81 -6.30
C TRP A 736 -25.67 -3.98 -6.24
N THR A 737 -24.51 -4.64 -6.37
CA THR A 737 -23.22 -3.97 -6.53
C THR A 737 -22.79 -4.05 -7.98
N TRP A 738 -22.70 -2.90 -8.62
CA TRP A 738 -22.26 -2.72 -9.99
C TRP A 738 -20.85 -2.12 -10.01
N THR A 739 -20.02 -2.59 -10.92
CA THR A 739 -18.63 -2.08 -11.01
C THR A 739 -18.27 -1.73 -12.44
N MET A 740 -17.34 -0.79 -12.57
CA MET A 740 -16.78 -0.35 -13.85
C MET A 740 -15.32 0.10 -13.68
N LYS A 741 -14.45 -0.30 -14.61
CA LYS A 741 -13.07 0.18 -14.65
C LYS A 741 -12.97 1.55 -15.31
N ALA A 742 -12.24 2.46 -14.70
CA ALA A 742 -11.96 3.80 -15.20
C ALA A 742 -10.55 4.25 -14.80
N VAL A 743 -10.12 5.39 -15.29
CA VAL A 743 -8.88 6.06 -14.86
C VAL A 743 -9.26 7.32 -14.08
N ASP A 744 -8.72 7.51 -12.89
CA ASP A 744 -8.97 8.68 -12.06
C ASP A 744 -8.21 9.93 -12.54
N ALA A 745 -8.43 11.04 -11.86
CA ALA A 745 -7.75 12.30 -12.15
C ALA A 745 -6.23 12.25 -11.90
N LYS A 746 -5.75 11.25 -11.17
CA LYS A 746 -4.32 10.99 -10.93
C LYS A 746 -3.71 10.03 -11.95
N GLY A 747 -4.45 9.66 -12.99
CA GLY A 747 -3.98 8.74 -14.03
C GLY A 747 -3.88 7.28 -13.59
N GLN A 748 -4.58 6.88 -12.51
CA GLN A 748 -4.53 5.53 -11.98
C GLN A 748 -5.78 4.73 -12.36
N GLU A 749 -5.64 3.43 -12.63
CA GLU A 749 -6.80 2.57 -12.83
C GLU A 749 -7.54 2.39 -11.50
N ILE A 750 -8.81 2.74 -11.51
CA ILE A 750 -9.73 2.58 -10.38
C ILE A 750 -10.94 1.73 -10.78
N THR A 751 -11.64 1.24 -9.78
CA THR A 751 -12.94 0.60 -9.95
C THR A 751 -14.01 1.54 -9.38
N LEU A 752 -14.92 1.99 -10.23
CA LEU A 752 -16.13 2.69 -9.82
C LEU A 752 -17.14 1.66 -9.34
N THR A 753 -17.81 1.93 -8.23
CA THR A 753 -18.81 1.04 -7.64
C THR A 753 -20.12 1.79 -7.47
N GLU A 754 -21.23 1.21 -7.90
CA GLU A 754 -22.60 1.68 -7.61
C GLU A 754 -23.32 0.60 -6.84
N VAL A 755 -23.88 0.94 -5.68
CA VAL A 755 -24.71 0.06 -4.86
C VAL A 755 -26.13 0.61 -4.88
N SER A 756 -27.05 -0.11 -5.50
CA SER A 756 -28.43 0.36 -5.69
C SER A 756 -29.36 -0.79 -6.02
N ASP A 757 -30.66 -0.55 -5.93
CA ASP A 757 -31.70 -1.49 -6.36
C ASP A 757 -31.76 -1.65 -7.91
N SER A 758 -31.19 -0.68 -8.64
CA SER A 758 -31.13 -0.70 -10.11
C SER A 758 -29.98 0.13 -10.65
N LEU A 759 -29.28 -0.34 -11.70
CA LEU A 759 -28.19 0.38 -12.35
C LEU A 759 -28.70 1.69 -12.97
N SER A 760 -28.26 2.82 -12.44
CA SER A 760 -28.68 4.14 -12.89
C SER A 760 -27.54 5.08 -13.27
N GLU A 761 -26.51 5.18 -12.43
CA GLU A 761 -25.45 6.16 -12.56
C GLU A 761 -24.30 5.67 -13.44
N LEU A 762 -23.72 4.51 -13.18
CA LEU A 762 -22.65 3.96 -14.03
C LEU A 762 -23.11 3.73 -15.48
N LYS A 763 -24.41 3.52 -15.71
CA LYS A 763 -24.99 3.42 -17.05
C LYS A 763 -24.87 4.71 -17.87
N LYS A 764 -24.72 5.87 -17.21
CA LYS A 764 -24.53 7.16 -17.88
C LYS A 764 -23.15 7.31 -18.48
N ILE A 765 -22.19 6.49 -18.07
CA ILE A 765 -20.87 6.40 -18.70
C ILE A 765 -20.99 5.53 -19.97
N ASP A 766 -21.59 6.10 -20.99
CA ASP A 766 -21.95 5.42 -22.23
C ASP A 766 -20.97 5.68 -23.38
N THR A 767 -20.08 6.65 -23.22
CA THR A 767 -19.08 7.03 -24.21
C THR A 767 -17.66 6.75 -23.72
N LYS A 768 -16.95 5.86 -24.37
CA LYS A 768 -15.56 5.54 -24.14
C LYS A 768 -14.65 6.64 -24.67
N GLY A 769 -13.58 6.92 -23.93
CA GLY A 769 -12.62 7.94 -24.36
C GLY A 769 -12.97 9.35 -23.93
N VAL A 770 -13.92 9.51 -23.01
CA VAL A 770 -14.44 10.79 -22.52
C VAL A 770 -14.24 10.86 -21.01
N TRP A 771 -14.04 12.06 -20.51
CA TRP A 771 -14.02 12.34 -19.08
C TRP A 771 -15.42 12.56 -18.54
N TYR A 772 -15.67 12.03 -17.35
CA TYR A 772 -16.89 12.21 -16.57
C TYR A 772 -16.57 12.80 -15.22
N GLN A 773 -17.44 13.65 -14.71
CA GLN A 773 -17.46 14.05 -13.31
C GLN A 773 -18.32 13.04 -12.55
N VAL A 774 -17.77 12.50 -11.47
CA VAL A 774 -18.44 11.49 -10.66
C VAL A 774 -18.59 12.02 -9.24
N LYS A 775 -19.75 11.81 -8.63
CA LYS A 775 -19.97 12.09 -7.21
C LYS A 775 -20.10 10.77 -6.45
N TYR A 776 -19.56 10.75 -5.24
CA TYR A 776 -19.50 9.57 -4.40
C TYR A 776 -20.25 9.81 -3.08
N ASP A 777 -20.81 8.72 -2.52
CA ASP A 777 -21.25 8.72 -1.12
C ASP A 777 -20.04 8.59 -0.17
N ALA A 778 -20.30 8.61 1.15
CA ALA A 778 -19.25 8.48 2.16
C ALA A 778 -18.54 7.10 2.14
N LYS A 779 -19.12 6.09 1.50
CA LYS A 779 -18.54 4.74 1.32
C LYS A 779 -17.73 4.61 0.04
N GLY A 780 -17.68 5.67 -0.78
CA GLY A 780 -17.02 5.68 -2.07
C GLY A 780 -17.86 5.11 -3.23
N ASN A 781 -19.16 4.87 -3.02
CA ASN A 781 -20.04 4.42 -4.10
C ASN A 781 -20.47 5.61 -4.97
N VAL A 782 -20.64 5.37 -6.25
CA VAL A 782 -21.07 6.37 -7.22
C VAL A 782 -22.55 6.69 -7.02
N ILE A 783 -22.86 7.97 -6.81
CA ILE A 783 -24.23 8.47 -6.63
C ILE A 783 -24.65 9.45 -7.74
N SER A 784 -23.71 9.94 -8.55
CA SER A 784 -24.03 10.78 -9.72
C SER A 784 -22.91 10.75 -10.73
N VAL A 785 -23.26 10.74 -12.00
CA VAL A 785 -22.34 10.81 -13.14
C VAL A 785 -22.82 11.81 -14.14
N GLU A 786 -21.92 12.68 -14.60
CA GLU A 786 -22.17 13.66 -15.66
C GLU A 786 -20.94 13.78 -16.58
N GLU A 787 -21.12 13.94 -17.88
CA GLU A 787 -20.01 14.21 -18.80
C GLU A 787 -19.27 15.49 -18.39
N ALA A 788 -17.92 15.44 -18.34
CA ALA A 788 -17.12 16.59 -17.95
C ALA A 788 -17.34 17.82 -18.83
N SER A 789 -17.63 17.63 -20.09
CA SER A 789 -18.00 18.67 -21.04
C SER A 789 -19.27 19.47 -20.67
N THR A 790 -20.16 18.85 -19.89
CA THR A 790 -21.39 19.46 -19.36
C THR A 790 -21.18 19.98 -17.93
N ALA A 791 -20.53 19.17 -17.10
CA ALA A 791 -20.31 19.46 -15.70
C ALA A 791 -19.32 20.63 -15.48
N LEU A 792 -18.26 20.70 -16.30
CA LEU A 792 -17.25 21.76 -16.21
C LEU A 792 -17.65 22.92 -17.11
N THR A 793 -18.09 24.02 -16.53
CA THR A 793 -18.52 25.22 -17.26
C THR A 793 -17.41 26.27 -17.38
N GLY A 794 -17.54 27.17 -18.35
CA GLY A 794 -16.62 28.28 -18.52
C GLY A 794 -15.26 27.91 -19.05
N LYS A 795 -14.20 28.36 -18.39
CA LYS A 795 -12.81 28.13 -18.79
C LYS A 795 -12.21 26.83 -18.21
N LYS A 796 -12.94 26.13 -17.35
CA LYS A 796 -12.50 24.86 -16.75
C LYS A 796 -12.48 23.71 -17.75
N TYR A 797 -13.21 23.80 -18.86
CA TYR A 797 -13.23 22.83 -19.94
C TYR A 797 -12.84 23.49 -21.27
N ILE A 798 -11.78 22.99 -21.90
CA ILE A 798 -11.33 23.51 -23.18
C ILE A 798 -11.05 22.38 -24.15
N THR A 799 -11.29 22.64 -25.46
CA THR A 799 -11.17 21.63 -26.50
C THR A 799 -9.99 21.87 -27.46
N ALA A 800 -9.17 22.87 -27.21
CA ALA A 800 -8.04 23.22 -28.08
C ALA A 800 -6.87 23.84 -27.33
N PHE A 801 -5.66 23.51 -27.76
CA PHE A 801 -4.42 24.09 -27.23
C PHE A 801 -4.37 25.63 -27.33
N SER A 802 -5.05 26.24 -28.31
CA SER A 802 -5.10 27.68 -28.49
C SER A 802 -5.81 28.42 -27.36
N LYS A 803 -6.54 27.72 -26.52
CA LYS A 803 -7.29 28.31 -25.40
C LYS A 803 -6.62 28.11 -24.03
N ILE A 804 -5.47 27.43 -23.98
CA ILE A 804 -4.81 27.06 -22.72
C ILE A 804 -4.47 28.30 -21.87
N GLU A 805 -3.80 29.30 -22.42
CA GLU A 805 -3.34 30.48 -21.67
C GLU A 805 -4.50 31.25 -21.03
N ASP A 806 -5.53 31.51 -21.82
CA ASP A 806 -6.70 32.24 -21.33
C ASP A 806 -7.50 31.46 -20.26
N ALA A 807 -7.39 30.12 -20.30
CA ALA A 807 -8.05 29.23 -19.34
C ALA A 807 -7.24 29.15 -18.04
N ILE A 808 -5.93 28.93 -18.11
CA ILE A 808 -5.04 28.83 -16.95
C ILE A 808 -5.01 30.12 -16.16
N ASP A 809 -4.96 31.29 -16.82
CA ASP A 809 -4.98 32.59 -16.16
C ASP A 809 -6.28 32.90 -15.38
N ALA A 810 -7.32 32.12 -15.63
CA ALA A 810 -8.64 32.36 -15.03
C ALA A 810 -9.13 31.25 -14.10
N GLU A 811 -8.51 30.07 -14.17
CA GLU A 811 -8.96 28.86 -13.47
C GLU A 811 -7.75 28.09 -12.91
N ASP A 812 -7.83 27.66 -11.66
CA ASP A 812 -6.77 26.89 -11.01
C ASP A 812 -6.59 25.50 -11.64
N THR A 813 -7.69 24.91 -12.09
CA THR A 813 -7.74 23.60 -12.73
C THR A 813 -8.51 23.63 -14.04
N VAL A 814 -7.91 23.10 -15.09
CA VAL A 814 -8.47 23.05 -16.43
C VAL A 814 -8.40 21.63 -17.01
N LEU A 815 -9.50 21.12 -17.54
CA LEU A 815 -9.51 19.92 -18.38
C LEU A 815 -9.40 20.34 -19.84
N LEU A 816 -8.30 19.95 -20.48
CA LEU A 816 -8.14 20.01 -21.93
C LEU A 816 -8.52 18.64 -22.51
N GLU A 817 -9.52 18.61 -23.35
CA GLU A 817 -9.94 17.40 -24.05
C GLU A 817 -10.07 17.68 -25.56
N THR A 818 -9.13 17.16 -26.34
CA THR A 818 -9.16 17.35 -27.79
C THR A 818 -10.00 16.26 -28.46
N GLY A 819 -10.68 16.59 -29.53
CA GLY A 819 -11.18 15.57 -30.46
C GLY A 819 -10.01 14.84 -31.15
N ALA A 820 -10.33 13.93 -32.07
CA ALA A 820 -9.33 13.15 -32.79
C ALA A 820 -8.31 14.04 -33.52
N LEU A 821 -7.04 13.86 -33.18
CA LEU A 821 -5.90 14.56 -33.79
C LEU A 821 -5.34 13.74 -34.97
N LYS A 822 -4.83 14.42 -35.98
CA LYS A 822 -4.22 13.81 -37.18
C LYS A 822 -2.71 13.99 -37.22
N ASP A 823 -2.21 15.05 -36.62
CA ASP A 823 -0.80 15.37 -36.55
C ASP A 823 -0.25 15.07 -35.15
N LYS A 824 0.98 14.58 -35.06
CA LYS A 824 1.62 14.38 -33.76
C LYS A 824 1.77 15.70 -33.01
N LEU A 825 1.48 15.66 -31.71
CA LEU A 825 1.87 16.70 -30.79
C LEU A 825 3.40 16.85 -30.79
N THR A 826 3.88 18.06 -30.57
CA THR A 826 5.32 18.32 -30.54
C THR A 826 5.78 18.61 -29.13
N LEU A 827 6.64 17.74 -28.60
CA LEU A 827 7.29 17.96 -27.30
C LEU A 827 8.59 18.76 -27.51
N LYS A 828 8.73 19.89 -26.83
CA LYS A 828 9.96 20.72 -26.82
C LYS A 828 10.37 20.96 -25.36
N GLY A 829 11.44 20.30 -24.95
CA GLY A 829 11.83 20.26 -23.52
C GLY A 829 10.71 19.62 -22.71
N SER A 830 10.20 20.30 -21.72
CA SER A 830 9.08 19.88 -20.88
C SER A 830 7.72 20.43 -21.33
N THR A 831 7.58 20.98 -22.52
CA THR A 831 6.32 21.57 -22.99
C THR A 831 5.79 20.85 -24.23
N LEU A 832 4.55 20.44 -24.17
CA LEU A 832 3.81 19.73 -25.22
C LEU A 832 2.92 20.69 -25.98
N TYR A 833 3.14 20.82 -27.27
CA TYR A 833 2.42 21.73 -28.20
C TYR A 833 1.48 20.98 -29.12
N GLY A 834 0.37 21.62 -29.47
CA GLY A 834 -0.62 21.10 -30.39
C GLY A 834 -0.12 20.85 -31.82
N ASN A 835 0.95 21.55 -32.23
CA ASN A 835 1.66 21.34 -33.49
C ASN A 835 3.09 21.92 -33.43
N THR A 836 3.91 21.68 -34.46
CA THR A 836 5.32 22.11 -34.57
C THR A 836 5.54 23.62 -34.47
N ASN A 837 4.55 24.43 -34.84
CA ASN A 837 4.58 25.89 -34.82
C ASN A 837 3.75 26.49 -33.68
N GLY A 838 3.25 25.65 -32.78
CA GLY A 838 2.45 26.07 -31.62
C GLY A 838 3.26 26.98 -30.70
N THR A 839 2.65 28.08 -30.30
CA THR A 839 3.21 29.05 -29.35
C THR A 839 2.68 28.78 -27.93
N ARG A 840 1.67 27.93 -27.80
CA ARG A 840 0.98 27.58 -26.54
C ARG A 840 1.00 26.08 -26.31
N GLY A 841 1.35 25.66 -25.12
CA GLY A 841 1.53 24.26 -24.80
C GLY A 841 1.19 23.91 -23.36
N VAL A 842 1.15 22.64 -23.08
CA VAL A 842 0.96 22.07 -21.76
C VAL A 842 2.33 21.75 -21.17
N VAL A 843 2.63 22.24 -20.00
CA VAL A 843 3.88 21.92 -19.29
C VAL A 843 3.75 20.55 -18.67
N VAL A 844 4.79 19.75 -18.80
CA VAL A 844 4.92 18.40 -18.25
C VAL A 844 6.13 18.35 -17.33
N ASP A 845 6.00 17.78 -16.17
CA ASP A 845 7.09 17.56 -15.22
C ASP A 845 7.28 16.07 -14.92
N ASP A 846 8.19 15.72 -14.03
CA ASP A 846 8.47 14.32 -13.68
C ASP A 846 7.33 13.66 -12.88
N ALA A 847 6.47 14.47 -12.26
CA ALA A 847 5.31 13.99 -11.51
C ALA A 847 4.04 13.82 -12.39
N THR A 848 4.06 14.34 -13.64
CA THR A 848 2.91 14.22 -14.56
C THR A 848 2.61 12.75 -14.85
N ASN A 849 1.42 12.29 -14.52
CA ASN A 849 0.96 10.94 -14.83
C ASN A 849 0.57 10.83 -16.31
N VAL A 850 1.02 9.77 -16.98
CA VAL A 850 0.79 9.55 -18.41
C VAL A 850 0.10 8.20 -18.63
N VAL A 851 -1.11 8.25 -19.11
CA VAL A 851 -1.90 7.08 -19.49
C VAL A 851 -1.89 6.95 -21.00
N PHE A 852 -1.29 5.89 -21.50
CA PHE A 852 -1.27 5.61 -22.94
C PHE A 852 -2.11 4.38 -23.25
N ILE A 853 -3.18 4.59 -24.03
CA ILE A 853 -4.11 3.55 -24.46
C ILE A 853 -3.80 3.27 -25.94
N GLN A 854 -3.17 2.14 -26.20
CA GLN A 854 -2.77 1.72 -27.53
C GLN A 854 -3.68 0.59 -28.04
N LYS A 855 -4.09 0.68 -29.30
CA LYS A 855 -4.87 -0.36 -29.97
C LYS A 855 -4.03 -1.09 -31.02
N ASN A 856 -3.80 -2.37 -30.79
CA ASN A 856 -3.07 -3.24 -31.70
C ASN A 856 -3.94 -4.45 -32.08
N ASN A 857 -4.29 -4.60 -33.37
CA ASN A 857 -5.08 -5.73 -33.88
C ASN A 857 -6.39 -5.97 -33.07
N ASN A 858 -7.18 -4.93 -32.86
CA ASN A 858 -8.41 -4.93 -32.08
C ASN A 858 -8.24 -5.24 -30.56
N LYS A 859 -7.02 -5.30 -30.06
CA LYS A 859 -6.74 -5.41 -28.62
C LYS A 859 -6.22 -4.09 -28.09
N GLU A 860 -6.89 -3.52 -27.13
CA GLU A 860 -6.40 -2.35 -26.39
C GLU A 860 -5.51 -2.78 -25.24
N THR A 861 -4.45 -2.03 -25.05
CA THR A 861 -3.54 -2.14 -23.91
C THR A 861 -3.34 -0.76 -23.32
N THR A 862 -3.43 -0.66 -22.01
CA THR A 862 -3.19 0.59 -21.29
C THR A 862 -1.87 0.48 -20.54
N SER A 863 -1.02 1.49 -20.68
CA SER A 863 0.19 1.65 -19.86
C SER A 863 0.10 2.91 -19.00
N TYR A 864 0.69 2.85 -17.84
CA TYR A 864 0.71 3.90 -16.83
C TYR A 864 2.18 4.22 -16.52
N GLU A 865 2.63 5.41 -16.86
CA GLU A 865 4.01 5.86 -16.69
C GLU A 865 4.02 7.34 -16.25
N ASN A 866 5.15 7.88 -15.82
CA ASN A 866 5.25 9.25 -15.36
C ASN A 866 6.31 10.04 -16.13
N GLY A 867 6.09 11.35 -16.21
CA GLY A 867 7.07 12.32 -16.62
C GLY A 867 7.20 12.54 -18.12
N VAL A 868 8.10 13.44 -18.47
CA VAL A 868 8.38 13.90 -19.85
C VAL A 868 8.72 12.73 -20.78
N LYS A 869 9.51 11.77 -20.29
CA LYS A 869 9.93 10.60 -21.05
C LYS A 869 8.75 9.66 -21.39
N ALA A 870 7.77 9.56 -20.52
CA ALA A 870 6.55 8.78 -20.76
C ALA A 870 5.73 9.39 -21.90
N VAL A 871 5.58 10.73 -21.92
CA VAL A 871 4.93 11.44 -23.04
C VAL A 871 5.66 11.20 -24.35
N GLU A 872 6.99 11.31 -24.35
CA GLU A 872 7.82 11.06 -25.53
C GLU A 872 7.62 9.63 -26.06
N THR A 873 7.63 8.65 -25.15
CA THR A 873 7.42 7.24 -25.46
C THR A 873 6.02 6.99 -26.04
N ALA A 874 4.98 7.55 -25.43
CA ALA A 874 3.61 7.43 -25.91
C ALA A 874 3.45 8.02 -27.32
N LEU A 875 3.95 9.22 -27.55
CA LEU A 875 3.92 9.85 -28.87
C LEU A 875 4.73 9.07 -29.91
N LYS A 876 5.85 8.45 -29.54
CA LYS A 876 6.66 7.61 -30.43
C LYS A 876 5.91 6.35 -30.84
N ASN A 877 5.13 5.76 -29.94
CA ASN A 877 4.42 4.49 -30.13
C ASN A 877 3.04 4.64 -30.78
N LEU A 878 2.60 5.85 -31.12
CA LEU A 878 1.37 6.06 -31.87
C LEU A 878 1.42 5.38 -33.24
N ASN A 879 0.37 4.66 -33.59
CA ASN A 879 0.24 3.99 -34.87
C ASN A 879 -0.06 4.98 -36.02
N GLU A 880 0.65 4.84 -37.15
CA GLU A 880 0.31 5.57 -38.37
C GLU A 880 -0.90 4.92 -39.05
N VAL A 881 -1.92 5.72 -39.35
CA VAL A 881 -3.05 5.29 -40.17
C VAL A 881 -2.67 5.32 -41.65
N SER A 882 -1.83 6.29 -42.04
CA SER A 882 -1.16 6.37 -43.34
C SER A 882 0.14 7.18 -43.13
N LYS A 883 1.05 7.15 -44.09
CA LYS A 883 2.38 7.78 -43.98
C LYS A 883 2.28 9.22 -43.47
N GLY A 884 2.75 9.41 -42.23
CA GLY A 884 2.78 10.72 -41.54
C GLY A 884 1.43 11.20 -40.99
N VAL A 885 0.38 10.36 -41.09
CA VAL A 885 -0.95 10.68 -40.56
C VAL A 885 -1.27 9.74 -39.41
N TYR A 886 -1.61 10.32 -38.29
CA TYR A 886 -1.98 9.62 -37.05
C TYR A 886 -3.47 9.79 -36.77
N LYS A 887 -3.99 9.07 -35.80
CA LYS A 887 -5.35 9.22 -35.33
C LYS A 887 -5.41 8.84 -33.88
N TYR A 888 -5.52 9.84 -33.03
CA TYR A 888 -5.53 9.65 -31.59
C TYR A 888 -6.26 10.81 -30.91
N GLU A 889 -6.70 10.59 -29.69
CA GLU A 889 -7.27 11.59 -28.79
C GLU A 889 -6.23 11.96 -27.73
N PHE A 890 -6.30 13.19 -27.29
CA PHE A 890 -5.44 13.72 -26.23
C PHE A 890 -6.31 14.47 -25.23
N SER A 891 -6.07 14.21 -23.95
CA SER A 891 -6.61 15.02 -22.87
C SER A 891 -5.59 15.23 -21.77
N ALA A 892 -5.72 16.33 -21.04
CA ALA A 892 -4.86 16.68 -19.92
C ALA A 892 -5.64 17.40 -18.84
N ILE A 893 -5.43 17.01 -17.60
CA ILE A 893 -5.79 17.79 -16.43
C ILE A 893 -4.59 18.68 -16.11
N ILE A 894 -4.83 19.99 -16.04
CA ILE A 894 -3.80 21.01 -15.87
C ILE A 894 -4.12 21.79 -14.60
N GLU A 895 -3.19 21.80 -13.65
CA GLU A 895 -3.27 22.57 -12.40
C GLU A 895 -2.06 23.51 -12.34
N ASP A 896 -2.28 24.77 -12.01
CA ASP A 896 -1.23 25.81 -11.96
C ASP A 896 -0.33 25.85 -13.21
N GLY A 897 -0.91 25.55 -14.37
CA GLY A 897 -0.20 25.54 -15.66
C GLY A 897 0.60 24.29 -15.98
N ILE A 898 0.63 23.29 -15.08
CA ILE A 898 1.35 22.01 -15.25
C ILE A 898 0.32 20.88 -15.42
N ALA A 899 0.55 19.95 -16.32
CA ALA A 899 -0.28 18.76 -16.44
C ALA A 899 -0.05 17.82 -15.25
N THR A 900 -1.10 17.55 -14.48
CA THR A 900 -1.08 16.53 -13.44
C THR A 900 -1.33 15.14 -14.03
N THR A 901 -2.16 15.06 -15.07
CA THR A 901 -2.47 13.82 -15.77
C THR A 901 -2.65 14.07 -17.25
N ILE A 902 -2.07 13.22 -18.07
CA ILE A 902 -2.20 13.18 -19.53
C ILE A 902 -2.76 11.83 -19.95
N VAL A 903 -3.77 11.82 -20.80
CA VAL A 903 -4.27 10.62 -21.46
C VAL A 903 -4.07 10.76 -22.97
N ILE A 904 -3.41 9.77 -23.57
CA ILE A 904 -3.22 9.65 -25.02
C ILE A 904 -3.88 8.34 -25.43
N ARG A 905 -4.88 8.42 -26.29
CA ARG A 905 -5.62 7.25 -26.79
C ARG A 905 -5.42 7.11 -28.29
N ASP A 906 -4.71 6.06 -28.68
CA ASP A 906 -4.47 5.70 -30.09
C ASP A 906 -5.72 5.07 -30.72
N LEU A 907 -6.18 5.60 -31.86
CA LEU A 907 -7.36 5.14 -32.58
C LEU A 907 -6.95 4.47 -33.89
N GLN A 908 -7.57 3.32 -34.20
CA GLN A 908 -7.42 2.73 -35.54
C GLN A 908 -8.44 3.30 -36.55
N ALA A 909 -8.19 3.11 -37.83
CA ALA A 909 -9.01 3.67 -38.91
C ALA A 909 -10.51 3.35 -38.81
N ASP A 910 -10.86 2.19 -38.22
CA ASP A 910 -12.23 1.69 -38.13
C ASP A 910 -13.02 2.29 -36.92
N ASP A 911 -12.38 3.03 -36.05
CA ASP A 911 -13.05 3.68 -34.90
C ASP A 911 -13.68 5.03 -35.29
N TYR A 912 -13.79 5.36 -36.56
CA TYR A 912 -14.32 6.64 -37.02
C TYR A 912 -15.82 6.60 -37.30
N THR A 913 -16.60 6.90 -36.27
CA THR A 913 -17.85 7.61 -36.45
C THR A 913 -17.63 9.03 -35.95
N SER A 914 -17.80 9.99 -36.84
CA SER A 914 -17.70 11.42 -36.57
C SER A 914 -18.61 11.81 -35.38
N SER A 915 -18.07 12.07 -34.22
CA SER A 915 -18.79 12.76 -33.14
C SER A 915 -18.35 14.21 -33.10
N THR A 916 -19.16 15.05 -33.70
CA THR A 916 -19.31 16.44 -33.25
C THR A 916 -19.83 16.37 -31.81
N PRO A 917 -19.41 17.24 -30.89
CA PRO A 917 -19.96 17.27 -29.51
C PRO A 917 -21.46 17.56 -29.62
N GLY A 918 -22.26 16.60 -29.33
CA GLY A 918 -23.72 16.72 -29.38
C GLY A 918 -24.39 15.40 -29.77
N GLY A 919 -24.62 14.54 -28.81
CA GLY A 919 -25.64 13.51 -28.80
C GLY A 919 -25.52 12.35 -29.80
N GLY A 920 -25.36 11.13 -29.30
CA GLY A 920 -25.71 9.95 -30.06
C GLY A 920 -24.87 8.72 -29.75
N THR A 921 -25.40 7.89 -28.95
CA THR A 921 -25.23 6.44 -28.83
C THR A 921 -24.46 5.76 -29.94
N THR A 922 -23.38 5.09 -29.64
CA THR A 922 -22.88 4.02 -30.53
C THR A 922 -22.21 2.93 -29.74
N GLY A 923 -22.60 1.74 -30.02
CA GLY A 923 -21.69 0.61 -29.99
C GLY A 923 -21.90 -0.42 -28.93
N ASP A 924 -22.98 -0.36 -28.17
CA ASP A 924 -23.23 -1.31 -27.12
C ASP A 924 -24.39 -2.26 -27.44
N VAL A 925 -24.34 -3.37 -26.75
CA VAL A 925 -25.47 -4.29 -26.75
C VAL A 925 -26.58 -3.63 -25.92
N THR A 926 -27.63 -3.18 -26.59
CA THR A 926 -28.79 -2.54 -25.96
C THR A 926 -29.95 -3.52 -25.83
N LEU A 927 -30.65 -3.45 -24.70
CA LEU A 927 -31.89 -4.21 -24.52
C LEU A 927 -32.97 -3.62 -25.41
N VAL A 928 -33.50 -4.44 -26.33
CA VAL A 928 -34.64 -4.09 -27.17
C VAL A 928 -35.96 -4.45 -26.54
N LYS A 929 -36.03 -5.65 -25.94
CA LYS A 929 -37.21 -6.13 -25.23
C LYS A 929 -36.85 -7.20 -24.22
N PHE A 930 -37.42 -7.08 -23.02
CA PHE A 930 -37.48 -8.14 -22.02
C PHE A 930 -38.93 -8.61 -21.89
N ASP A 931 -39.17 -9.90 -22.02
CA ASP A 931 -40.53 -10.47 -21.91
C ASP A 931 -40.49 -11.65 -20.95
N ALA A 932 -40.91 -11.40 -19.71
CA ALA A 932 -40.96 -12.40 -18.66
C ALA A 932 -41.97 -13.50 -18.93
N THR A 933 -43.07 -13.20 -19.66
CA THR A 933 -44.11 -14.15 -20.01
C THR A 933 -43.66 -15.12 -21.09
N LEU A 934 -43.04 -14.60 -22.14
CA LEU A 934 -42.47 -15.38 -23.23
C LEU A 934 -41.08 -15.93 -22.93
N ARG A 935 -40.46 -15.47 -21.81
CA ARG A 935 -39.13 -15.83 -21.38
C ARG A 935 -38.07 -15.52 -22.45
N THR A 936 -38.15 -14.33 -23.03
CA THR A 936 -37.25 -13.88 -24.10
C THR A 936 -36.57 -12.57 -23.74
N ILE A 937 -35.28 -12.47 -24.09
CA ILE A 937 -34.47 -11.26 -24.02
C ILE A 937 -34.01 -10.95 -25.45
N GLU A 938 -34.45 -9.84 -26.00
CA GLU A 938 -34.02 -9.37 -27.31
C GLU A 938 -33.02 -8.23 -27.12
N LEU A 939 -31.84 -8.38 -27.68
CA LEU A 939 -30.75 -7.43 -27.67
C LEU A 939 -30.45 -6.95 -29.08
N LYS A 940 -30.01 -5.72 -29.21
CA LYS A 940 -29.41 -5.17 -30.42
C LYS A 940 -27.93 -4.95 -30.13
N LYS A 941 -27.06 -5.53 -30.96
CA LYS A 941 -25.61 -5.35 -30.81
C LYS A 941 -25.04 -4.44 -31.89
N ALA A 942 -23.95 -3.79 -31.61
CA ALA A 942 -23.09 -3.19 -32.61
C ALA A 942 -22.12 -4.24 -33.20
N ASP A 943 -21.58 -3.97 -34.38
CA ASP A 943 -20.63 -4.89 -35.04
C ASP A 943 -19.35 -5.13 -34.23
N SER A 944 -19.00 -4.24 -33.30
CA SER A 944 -17.86 -4.33 -32.43
C SER A 944 -18.11 -5.04 -31.09
N SER A 945 -19.34 -5.45 -30.79
CA SER A 945 -19.70 -6.07 -29.52
C SER A 945 -19.12 -7.47 -29.37
N THR A 946 -18.51 -7.77 -28.24
CA THR A 946 -17.96 -9.08 -27.90
C THR A 946 -19.02 -10.00 -27.28
N ASP A 947 -18.73 -11.30 -27.19
CA ASP A 947 -19.58 -12.25 -26.49
C ASP A 947 -19.79 -11.90 -25.02
N ASP A 948 -18.78 -11.27 -24.40
CA ASP A 948 -18.88 -10.84 -23.00
C ASP A 948 -19.76 -9.59 -22.86
N ASP A 949 -19.77 -8.68 -23.83
CA ASP A 949 -20.71 -7.54 -23.85
C ASP A 949 -22.15 -8.03 -23.95
N ILE A 950 -22.40 -9.06 -24.77
CA ILE A 950 -23.73 -9.69 -24.88
C ILE A 950 -24.15 -10.33 -23.55
N LYS A 951 -23.26 -11.13 -22.93
CA LYS A 951 -23.55 -11.76 -21.65
C LYS A 951 -23.82 -10.73 -20.53
N ASN A 952 -23.05 -9.64 -20.50
CA ASN A 952 -23.26 -8.56 -19.55
C ASN A 952 -24.61 -7.86 -19.76
N ALA A 953 -24.97 -7.56 -21.02
CA ALA A 953 -26.27 -6.98 -21.33
C ALA A 953 -27.44 -7.91 -20.94
N VAL A 954 -27.26 -9.22 -21.04
CA VAL A 954 -28.26 -10.21 -20.57
C VAL A 954 -28.38 -10.18 -19.05
N LYS A 955 -27.25 -10.13 -18.32
CA LYS A 955 -27.24 -10.05 -16.86
C LYS A 955 -27.93 -8.79 -16.35
N ILE A 956 -27.62 -7.65 -16.96
CA ILE A 956 -28.25 -6.36 -16.66
C ILE A 956 -29.76 -6.45 -16.92
N ALA A 957 -30.18 -6.95 -18.07
CA ALA A 957 -31.59 -7.09 -18.41
C ALA A 957 -32.37 -7.99 -17.42
N LEU A 958 -31.74 -9.04 -16.93
CA LEU A 958 -32.33 -9.92 -15.91
C LEU A 958 -32.45 -9.19 -14.56
N ALA A 959 -31.40 -8.51 -14.13
CA ALA A 959 -31.38 -7.77 -12.86
C ALA A 959 -32.40 -6.63 -12.86
N ASP A 960 -32.45 -5.80 -13.90
CA ASP A 960 -33.42 -4.70 -14.05
C ASP A 960 -34.89 -5.17 -14.01
N ASN A 961 -35.12 -6.44 -14.29
CA ASN A 961 -36.46 -7.04 -14.26
C ASN A 961 -36.68 -7.97 -13.05
N GLY A 962 -35.83 -7.90 -12.02
CA GLY A 962 -35.98 -8.60 -10.76
C GLY A 962 -35.62 -10.08 -10.76
N TYR A 963 -34.69 -10.49 -11.63
CA TYR A 963 -34.22 -11.86 -11.72
C TYR A 963 -32.75 -11.99 -11.34
N THR A 964 -32.40 -13.01 -10.58
CA THR A 964 -31.04 -13.43 -10.30
C THR A 964 -30.66 -14.61 -11.17
N TRP A 965 -29.55 -14.55 -11.88
CA TRP A 965 -29.12 -15.59 -12.80
C TRP A 965 -28.23 -16.64 -12.14
N THR A 966 -28.24 -17.85 -12.69
CA THR A 966 -27.32 -18.94 -12.34
C THR A 966 -26.37 -19.28 -13.48
N GLU A 967 -26.78 -19.00 -14.70
CA GLU A 967 -26.00 -19.26 -15.93
C GLU A 967 -26.39 -18.24 -17.01
N VAL A 968 -25.43 -17.65 -17.69
CA VAL A 968 -25.68 -16.73 -18.83
C VAL A 968 -24.73 -17.04 -19.98
N THR A 969 -25.34 -17.21 -21.17
CA THR A 969 -24.64 -17.36 -22.44
C THR A 969 -25.11 -16.28 -23.42
N THR A 970 -24.55 -16.25 -24.62
CA THR A 970 -24.99 -15.33 -25.69
C THR A 970 -26.35 -15.69 -26.31
N THR A 971 -26.88 -16.85 -26.02
CA THR A 971 -28.14 -17.36 -26.59
C THR A 971 -29.19 -17.79 -25.57
N SER A 972 -28.79 -17.91 -24.29
CA SER A 972 -29.69 -18.34 -23.24
C SER A 972 -29.24 -17.81 -21.87
N ALA A 973 -30.18 -17.73 -20.94
CA ALA A 973 -29.88 -17.49 -19.54
C ALA A 973 -30.79 -18.31 -18.64
N LYS A 974 -30.26 -18.74 -17.48
CA LYS A 974 -31.01 -19.36 -16.40
C LYS A 974 -31.08 -18.40 -15.23
N ALA A 975 -32.27 -18.11 -14.77
CA ALA A 975 -32.48 -17.15 -13.70
C ALA A 975 -33.69 -17.53 -12.83
N PHE A 976 -33.77 -16.97 -11.65
CA PHE A 976 -34.95 -17.09 -10.74
C PHE A 976 -35.36 -15.70 -10.26
N LEU A 977 -36.62 -15.53 -9.91
CA LEU A 977 -37.11 -14.26 -9.33
C LEU A 977 -36.38 -13.97 -8.03
N THR A 978 -35.79 -12.83 -7.92
CA THR A 978 -35.00 -12.37 -6.76
C THR A 978 -35.80 -12.32 -5.49
N SER A 979 -37.10 -11.96 -5.60
CA SER A 979 -38.06 -11.94 -4.48
C SER A 979 -38.58 -13.33 -4.06
N SER A 980 -38.18 -14.41 -4.74
CA SER A 980 -38.66 -15.77 -4.43
C SER A 980 -37.87 -16.38 -3.27
N SER A 981 -38.55 -16.80 -2.24
CA SER A 981 -37.96 -17.54 -1.10
C SER A 981 -37.43 -18.93 -1.46
N ASN A 982 -37.60 -19.36 -2.72
CA ASN A 982 -37.23 -20.68 -3.20
C ASN A 982 -36.37 -20.55 -4.49
N ASN A 983 -35.08 -20.59 -4.33
CA ASN A 983 -34.11 -20.51 -5.43
C ASN A 983 -34.15 -21.74 -6.38
N ASN A 984 -35.02 -22.71 -6.14
CA ASN A 984 -35.14 -23.93 -6.99
C ASN A 984 -36.02 -23.72 -8.24
N ASN A 985 -36.73 -22.63 -8.34
CA ASN A 985 -37.54 -22.33 -9.54
C ASN A 985 -36.73 -21.57 -10.58
N VAL A 986 -35.75 -22.24 -11.17
CA VAL A 986 -34.94 -21.69 -12.27
C VAL A 986 -35.78 -21.59 -13.53
N ILE A 987 -35.78 -20.44 -14.16
CA ILE A 987 -36.47 -20.12 -15.42
C ILE A 987 -35.41 -20.00 -16.53
N ASP A 988 -35.67 -20.69 -17.64
CA ASP A 988 -34.80 -20.55 -18.83
C ASP A 988 -35.30 -19.41 -19.71
N PHE A 989 -34.41 -18.48 -20.02
CA PHE A 989 -34.64 -17.38 -20.96
C PHE A 989 -33.89 -17.65 -22.25
N THR A 990 -34.55 -17.38 -23.36
CA THR A 990 -33.92 -17.38 -24.69
C THR A 990 -33.42 -15.98 -25.02
N VAL A 991 -32.15 -15.87 -25.38
CA VAL A 991 -31.52 -14.60 -25.76
C VAL A 991 -31.44 -14.54 -27.28
N THR A 992 -31.95 -13.47 -27.85
CA THR A 992 -31.88 -13.19 -29.32
C THR A 992 -31.11 -11.90 -29.52
N VAL A 993 -30.00 -11.98 -30.22
CA VAL A 993 -29.16 -10.82 -30.56
C VAL A 993 -29.38 -10.48 -32.03
N LYS A 994 -29.77 -9.22 -32.29
CA LYS A 994 -30.04 -8.69 -33.65
C LYS A 994 -28.95 -7.72 -34.06
#